data_19885cbfb2a98d1aca28193aaa318911
#
_entry.id   19885cbfb2a98d1aca28193aaa318911
#
_cell.length_a   1.000
_cell.length_b   1.000
_cell.length_c   1.000
_cell.angle_alpha   90.00
_cell.angle_beta   90.00
_cell.angle_gamma   90.00
#
_symmetry.space_group_name_H-M   'P 1'
#
loop_
_entity.id
_entity.type
_entity.pdbx_description
1 polymer ?
#
loop_
_entity_poly.entity_id
_entity_poly.type
_entity_poly.pdbx_seq_one_letter_code
_entity_poly.pdbx_strand_id
1 'polypeptide(L)'
;MLLVTTALSGLMAGAIQAAPPQQAPQTPAATPPAAARPAAADPDAYDLGTVVTTAARPRGSVNSDIPPDVTLTPEQIQAYGASNIAELLTYLEPLTRSSRGRADGQPVLLVNGRRISGFQEIQGIPTEAIERTEILPEEVALEYGYRADQRVVNFVLKANFRSVSGELTGRAPTQGGRTVAEIEGNVLRIAGATRWSMDAEYERSTPLYESERDIVRDPGATPFDLIGNISGLPYRGSGVPCSPASGAPCDPQIDPALSVLVGRPVLVNPVPGSGAPSLANFAQAAGDPRTGDLGAYRTLLSASERATVRGTVKRDINGTTQGTISGNLQNVSSRSFNGLPGVVLTLPDGNPFSPFASDVLVYRYLDDADALGRETDTLTGRIAGILDGYIGDDWRWTLTGSYDRVETDTLTGRGFGTTPFQTRLTANDGAANPFGPLTPADFTRLPDDTANSVSQVLSAEAVLNGDVFDLPAGGISSTFTFGADTRSLDSTSVRSGLTTERSQSRDRFNGQASFGIPIASRRTGVFPALGDLSANFNVGYEELSDFGGLSTLGFGVNWSPIEPLSLLVSYTDEHGAPTISQLNDPTISTPNAPVFDFAAGPAGETVLVTRIDGGNPDLNSDNRKVWKLGATLKPWSETDFRIQSTWTYSLTEDAIAAFPTLTPELEAALPDRFNRDPAGNLVSFDARPLNFDRFERQDIRTGFNYSRAFGQPGPAATPLPGMPGGARPAPGLGAPMIIRQGGDGPRGDGPRGGPGGGGPQMRMGGGGGRGGGMQPGQGRFNLSVYHTVRLQDEIVIADGVPVLDLLDGSATGSRGGTPRNEIQGQAGVFKSGMGAFLNANWREGTRVDGGTGPDLAFSDLATINLNVFVDLGGQAAWVAKYPWLKGSRVQLGVQNIFDSRLEVTSSAGDAPLNYQPDYLDPQGRTVSLTFRKILF
;
A
#
# COMPACT_ATOMS: atom_id res chain seq x y z
N MET A 1 24.51 -3.97 -15.93
CA MET A 1 23.24 -3.24 -15.81
C MET A 1 23.27 -1.88 -16.53
N LEU A 2 24.43 -1.31 -16.81
CA LEU A 2 24.59 -0.06 -17.60
C LEU A 2 24.21 -0.20 -19.11
N LEU A 3 24.01 -1.41 -19.62
CA LEU A 3 23.75 -1.66 -21.05
C LEU A 3 22.28 -1.53 -21.48
N VAL A 4 21.32 -1.45 -20.54
CA VAL A 4 19.89 -1.35 -20.87
C VAL A 4 19.43 0.13 -20.95
N THR A 5 20.09 1.02 -20.22
CA THR A 5 19.79 2.47 -20.26
C THR A 5 20.31 3.16 -21.49
N THR A 6 21.43 2.69 -22.07
CA THR A 6 21.99 3.24 -23.33
C THR A 6 21.23 2.80 -24.58
N ALA A 7 20.47 1.71 -24.54
CA ALA A 7 19.67 1.25 -25.69
C ALA A 7 18.37 2.02 -25.88
N LEU A 8 17.77 2.58 -24.81
CA LEU A 8 16.52 3.36 -24.93
C LEU A 8 16.77 4.82 -25.32
N SER A 9 17.91 5.41 -24.95
CA SER A 9 18.28 6.77 -25.37
C SER A 9 18.82 6.83 -26.83
N GLY A 10 19.20 5.71 -27.40
CA GLY A 10 19.70 5.63 -28.78
C GLY A 10 18.61 5.54 -29.87
N LEU A 11 17.35 5.26 -29.51
CA LEU A 11 16.26 5.08 -30.48
C LEU A 11 15.52 6.39 -30.85
N MET A 12 15.80 7.51 -30.20
CA MET A 12 15.12 8.79 -30.49
C MET A 12 15.94 9.80 -31.30
N ALA A 13 17.19 9.50 -31.67
CA ALA A 13 18.08 10.44 -32.35
C ALA A 13 18.49 10.03 -33.76
N GLY A 14 17.85 9.04 -34.39
CA GLY A 14 18.30 8.45 -35.64
C GLY A 14 17.29 8.37 -36.79
N ALA A 15 16.59 9.45 -37.09
CA ALA A 15 15.79 9.49 -38.31
C ALA A 15 15.75 10.89 -38.87
N ILE A 16 16.72 11.23 -39.74
CA ILE A 16 16.58 12.07 -40.93
C ILE A 16 17.95 12.11 -41.63
N GLN A 17 18.17 11.20 -42.57
CA GLN A 17 19.04 11.46 -43.73
C GLN A 17 18.50 10.65 -44.90
N ALA A 18 17.97 11.40 -45.88
CA ALA A 18 17.48 10.87 -47.14
C ALA A 18 18.66 10.54 -48.07
N ALA A 19 18.70 9.33 -48.61
CA ALA A 19 19.54 8.93 -49.73
C ALA A 19 18.76 9.02 -51.06
N PRO A 20 19.37 9.34 -52.19
CA PRO A 20 18.71 9.60 -53.46
C PRO A 20 18.21 8.31 -54.15
N PRO A 21 17.21 8.40 -55.05
CA PRO A 21 16.54 7.24 -55.64
C PRO A 21 17.36 6.56 -56.73
N GLN A 22 17.53 5.23 -56.60
CA GLN A 22 17.94 4.38 -57.69
C GLN A 22 16.69 3.92 -58.48
N GLN A 23 16.77 4.09 -59.81
CA GLN A 23 15.75 3.63 -60.77
C GLN A 23 15.71 2.11 -60.85
N ALA A 24 14.54 1.54 -60.74
CA ALA A 24 14.25 0.14 -61.04
C ALA A 24 13.63 0.01 -62.43
N PRO A 25 13.81 -1.12 -63.15
CA PRO A 25 13.49 -1.29 -64.57
C PRO A 25 11.94 -1.40 -64.79
N GLN A 26 11.53 -0.81 -65.92
CA GLN A 26 10.09 -0.79 -66.36
C GLN A 26 9.70 -2.17 -66.87
N THR A 27 8.52 -2.67 -66.40
CA THR A 27 7.76 -3.79 -66.98
C THR A 27 6.54 -3.22 -67.73
N PRO A 28 6.13 -3.80 -68.88
CA PRO A 28 5.20 -3.17 -69.81
C PRO A 28 3.77 -3.10 -69.31
N ALA A 29 3.07 -2.04 -69.69
CA ALA A 29 1.70 -1.71 -69.34
C ALA A 29 0.68 -2.80 -69.88
N ALA A 30 -0.19 -3.24 -68.98
CA ALA A 30 -1.40 -3.96 -69.38
C ALA A 30 -2.54 -2.96 -69.61
N THR A 31 -3.24 -3.18 -70.72
CA THR A 31 -4.42 -2.43 -71.21
C THR A 31 -5.59 -2.42 -70.19
N PRO A 32 -6.26 -1.30 -69.91
CA PRO A 32 -7.41 -1.24 -69.03
C PRO A 32 -8.67 -1.86 -69.67
N PRO A 33 -9.50 -2.59 -68.90
CA PRO A 33 -10.79 -3.06 -69.40
C PRO A 33 -11.79 -1.87 -69.45
N ALA A 34 -12.65 -1.92 -70.45
CA ALA A 34 -13.66 -0.94 -70.80
C ALA A 34 -14.66 -0.66 -69.68
N ALA A 35 -14.99 0.62 -69.48
CA ALA A 35 -15.99 1.11 -68.55
C ALA A 35 -17.37 0.49 -68.80
N ALA A 36 -17.93 -0.13 -67.74
CA ALA A 36 -19.32 -0.58 -67.75
C ALA A 36 -20.28 0.64 -67.63
N ARG A 37 -21.31 0.69 -68.42
CA ARG A 37 -22.39 1.68 -68.34
C ARG A 37 -23.11 1.60 -67.00
N PRO A 38 -23.59 2.70 -66.39
CA PRO A 38 -24.43 2.69 -65.21
C PRO A 38 -25.77 2.02 -65.56
N ALA A 39 -26.15 1.02 -64.76
CA ALA A 39 -27.49 0.47 -64.75
C ALA A 39 -28.48 1.52 -64.22
N ALA A 40 -29.67 1.62 -64.86
CA ALA A 40 -30.72 2.52 -64.42
C ALA A 40 -31.16 2.21 -63.00
N ALA A 41 -31.38 3.20 -62.15
CA ALA A 41 -31.91 3.09 -60.81
C ALA A 41 -33.30 2.52 -60.83
N ASP A 42 -33.54 1.48 -60.00
CA ASP A 42 -34.84 0.86 -59.73
C ASP A 42 -35.61 1.84 -58.81
N PRO A 43 -36.82 2.31 -59.19
CA PRO A 43 -37.58 3.30 -58.40
C PRO A 43 -38.21 2.73 -57.12
N ASP A 44 -38.07 1.43 -56.83
CA ASP A 44 -38.67 0.77 -55.63
C ASP A 44 -37.65 0.32 -54.60
N ALA A 45 -36.40 0.84 -54.59
CA ALA A 45 -35.45 0.60 -53.51
C ALA A 45 -35.86 1.41 -52.29
N TYR A 46 -36.55 0.77 -51.35
CA TYR A 46 -36.74 1.32 -50.01
C TYR A 46 -35.35 1.46 -49.33
N ASP A 47 -34.98 2.68 -49.00
CA ASP A 47 -33.82 2.97 -48.13
C ASP A 47 -34.12 2.38 -46.74
N LEU A 48 -33.67 1.17 -46.52
CA LEU A 48 -33.58 0.59 -45.19
C LEU A 48 -32.44 1.32 -44.48
N GLY A 49 -32.77 2.39 -43.76
CA GLY A 49 -31.85 3.14 -42.95
C GLY A 49 -30.87 2.21 -42.23
N THR A 50 -29.63 2.57 -42.23
CA THR A 50 -28.52 1.80 -41.62
C THR A 50 -28.91 1.40 -40.20
N VAL A 51 -29.29 0.14 -39.99
CA VAL A 51 -29.50 -0.40 -38.62
C VAL A 51 -28.12 -0.50 -37.98
N VAL A 52 -27.76 0.50 -37.23
CA VAL A 52 -26.57 0.46 -36.36
C VAL A 52 -26.92 -0.49 -35.19
N THR A 53 -26.59 -1.77 -35.34
CA THR A 53 -26.62 -2.69 -34.20
C THR A 53 -25.44 -2.37 -33.28
N THR A 54 -25.70 -1.58 -32.25
CA THR A 54 -24.77 -1.46 -31.11
C THR A 54 -24.61 -2.85 -30.48
N ALA A 55 -23.41 -3.40 -30.55
CA ALA A 55 -23.12 -4.66 -29.86
C ALA A 55 -23.40 -4.45 -28.36
N ALA A 56 -24.30 -5.27 -27.80
CA ALA A 56 -24.60 -5.22 -26.37
C ALA A 56 -23.30 -5.35 -25.55
N ARG A 57 -23.12 -4.48 -24.58
CA ARG A 57 -21.95 -4.53 -23.67
C ARG A 57 -21.85 -5.92 -23.02
N PRO A 58 -20.66 -6.51 -22.88
CA PRO A 58 -20.50 -7.79 -22.19
C PRO A 58 -21.09 -7.76 -20.78
N ARG A 59 -21.64 -8.88 -20.33
CA ARG A 59 -22.21 -8.99 -18.99
C ARG A 59 -21.20 -8.52 -17.91
N GLY A 60 -21.63 -7.67 -16.99
CA GLY A 60 -20.85 -7.21 -15.85
C GLY A 60 -19.75 -6.20 -16.17
N SER A 61 -19.67 -5.68 -17.39
CA SER A 61 -18.80 -4.54 -17.72
C SER A 61 -19.26 -3.27 -16.99
N VAL A 62 -18.31 -2.38 -16.75
CA VAL A 62 -18.57 -1.02 -16.28
C VAL A 62 -19.44 -0.28 -17.29
N ASN A 63 -20.42 0.46 -16.80
CA ASN A 63 -21.28 1.32 -17.63
C ASN A 63 -20.59 2.68 -17.78
N SER A 64 -19.62 2.77 -18.68
CA SER A 64 -18.89 4.00 -19.01
C SER A 64 -18.61 4.05 -20.50
N ASP A 65 -18.52 5.25 -21.05
CA ASP A 65 -18.04 5.46 -22.41
C ASP A 65 -16.50 5.46 -22.49
N ILE A 66 -15.83 5.53 -21.34
CA ILE A 66 -14.38 5.41 -21.23
C ILE A 66 -14.00 3.91 -21.22
N PRO A 67 -13.25 3.42 -22.21
CA PRO A 67 -12.90 2.01 -22.28
C PRO A 67 -11.86 1.63 -21.21
N PRO A 68 -11.83 0.36 -20.77
CA PRO A 68 -10.78 -0.11 -19.87
C PRO A 68 -9.39 0.07 -20.48
N ASP A 69 -8.47 0.58 -19.65
CA ASP A 69 -7.05 0.63 -19.97
C ASP A 69 -6.47 -0.79 -20.13
N VAL A 70 -6.88 -1.70 -19.24
CA VAL A 70 -6.44 -3.10 -19.23
C VAL A 70 -7.66 -3.99 -19.00
N THR A 71 -7.76 -5.05 -19.77
CA THR A 71 -8.71 -6.14 -19.53
C THR A 71 -7.93 -7.45 -19.41
N LEU A 72 -8.00 -8.09 -18.24
CA LEU A 72 -7.35 -9.36 -17.98
C LEU A 72 -8.32 -10.49 -18.19
N THR A 73 -7.95 -11.46 -19.04
CA THR A 73 -8.69 -12.72 -19.23
C THR A 73 -8.43 -13.68 -18.06
N PRO A 74 -9.24 -14.77 -17.89
CA PRO A 74 -9.00 -15.76 -16.85
C PRO A 74 -7.59 -16.36 -16.88
N GLU A 75 -7.03 -16.54 -18.08
CA GLU A 75 -5.69 -17.09 -18.27
C GLU A 75 -4.60 -16.08 -17.85
N GLN A 76 -4.83 -14.79 -18.11
CA GLN A 76 -3.93 -13.74 -17.62
C GLN A 76 -3.96 -13.65 -16.10
N ILE A 77 -5.15 -13.74 -15.50
CA ILE A 77 -5.32 -13.78 -14.04
C ILE A 77 -4.60 -14.99 -13.44
N GLN A 78 -4.75 -16.17 -14.04
CA GLN A 78 -4.05 -17.38 -13.59
C GLN A 78 -2.53 -17.29 -13.71
N ALA A 79 -2.01 -16.51 -14.69
CA ALA A 79 -0.57 -16.32 -14.86
C ALA A 79 0.09 -15.57 -13.69
N TYR A 80 -0.65 -14.80 -12.90
CA TYR A 80 -0.16 -14.19 -11.66
C TYR A 80 0.01 -15.21 -10.52
N GLY A 81 -0.68 -16.34 -10.57
CA GLY A 81 -0.61 -17.36 -9.53
C GLY A 81 -1.42 -17.05 -8.27
N ALA A 82 -2.13 -15.94 -8.24
CA ALA A 82 -2.91 -15.50 -7.09
C ALA A 82 -4.02 -16.49 -6.72
N SER A 83 -4.21 -16.74 -5.43
CA SER A 83 -5.23 -17.63 -4.88
C SER A 83 -6.61 -16.96 -4.78
N ASN A 84 -6.63 -15.67 -4.43
CA ASN A 84 -7.83 -14.87 -4.19
C ASN A 84 -7.69 -13.45 -4.75
N ILE A 85 -8.73 -12.64 -4.63
CA ILE A 85 -8.73 -11.25 -5.12
C ILE A 85 -7.72 -10.38 -4.36
N ALA A 86 -7.51 -10.59 -3.07
CA ALA A 86 -6.57 -9.79 -2.29
C ALA A 86 -5.13 -9.97 -2.79
N GLU A 87 -4.70 -11.22 -3.00
CA GLU A 87 -3.39 -11.53 -3.56
C GLU A 87 -3.26 -11.02 -5.01
N LEU A 88 -4.33 -11.16 -5.81
CA LEU A 88 -4.33 -10.65 -7.18
C LEU A 88 -4.15 -9.13 -7.23
N LEU A 89 -4.82 -8.36 -6.37
CA LEU A 89 -4.67 -6.91 -6.31
C LEU A 89 -3.25 -6.48 -5.93
N THR A 90 -2.59 -7.23 -5.05
CA THR A 90 -1.17 -6.98 -4.72
C THR A 90 -0.27 -7.10 -5.95
N TYR A 91 -0.51 -8.11 -6.81
CA TYR A 91 0.23 -8.24 -8.06
C TYR A 91 -0.17 -7.22 -9.13
N LEU A 92 -1.40 -6.71 -9.07
CA LEU A 92 -1.90 -5.67 -9.98
C LEU A 92 -1.55 -4.24 -9.53
N GLU A 93 -0.92 -4.06 -8.36
CA GLU A 93 -0.60 -2.72 -7.80
C GLU A 93 0.05 -1.78 -8.83
N PRO A 94 1.07 -2.16 -9.62
CA PRO A 94 1.66 -1.26 -10.61
C PRO A 94 0.70 -0.82 -11.72
N LEU A 95 -0.38 -1.58 -11.97
CA LEU A 95 -1.44 -1.27 -12.93
C LEU A 95 -2.58 -0.47 -12.32
N THR A 96 -2.78 -0.58 -11.01
CA THR A 96 -3.93 0.00 -10.29
C THR A 96 -3.56 1.24 -9.47
N ARG A 97 -2.28 1.49 -9.26
CA ARG A 97 -1.77 2.65 -8.52
C ARG A 97 -2.14 3.95 -9.21
N SER A 98 -2.61 4.91 -8.43
CA SER A 98 -2.82 6.31 -8.86
C SER A 98 -1.90 7.25 -8.07
N SER A 99 -1.33 8.24 -8.74
CA SER A 99 -0.56 9.32 -8.11
C SER A 99 -1.43 10.50 -7.68
N ARG A 100 -2.75 10.42 -7.86
CA ARG A 100 -3.69 11.52 -7.58
C ARG A 100 -4.30 11.48 -6.18
N GLY A 101 -4.31 10.31 -5.52
CA GLY A 101 -5.00 10.11 -4.25
C GLY A 101 -4.23 10.63 -3.03
N ARG A 102 -4.97 10.99 -1.96
CA ARG A 102 -4.43 11.25 -0.62
C ARG A 102 -3.99 9.96 0.07
N ALA A 103 -4.75 8.88 -0.16
CA ALA A 103 -4.45 7.55 0.33
C ALA A 103 -3.69 6.76 -0.76
N ASP A 104 -2.67 6.05 -0.40
CA ASP A 104 -1.71 5.22 -1.17
C ASP A 104 -2.17 4.62 -2.52
N GLY A 105 -3.01 5.33 -3.27
CA GLY A 105 -3.47 4.94 -4.60
C GLY A 105 -4.33 3.69 -4.65
N GLN A 106 -4.99 3.29 -3.55
CA GLN A 106 -5.91 2.15 -3.52
C GLN A 106 -7.02 2.34 -4.57
N PRO A 107 -7.30 1.32 -5.41
CA PRO A 107 -8.31 1.46 -6.46
C PRO A 107 -9.73 1.40 -5.90
N VAL A 108 -10.67 2.04 -6.60
CA VAL A 108 -12.10 1.79 -6.44
C VAL A 108 -12.43 0.38 -6.97
N LEU A 109 -13.06 -0.43 -6.14
CA LEU A 109 -13.37 -1.82 -6.48
C LEU A 109 -14.84 -1.99 -6.84
N LEU A 110 -15.07 -2.63 -7.97
CA LEU A 110 -16.41 -2.98 -8.46
C LEU A 110 -16.53 -4.50 -8.68
N VAL A 111 -17.74 -5.01 -8.57
CA VAL A 111 -18.07 -6.40 -8.92
C VAL A 111 -19.22 -6.41 -9.92
N ASN A 112 -18.98 -7.00 -11.10
CA ASN A 112 -19.96 -7.04 -12.21
C ASN A 112 -20.50 -5.63 -12.56
N GLY A 113 -19.61 -4.61 -12.58
CA GLY A 113 -19.96 -3.23 -12.88
C GLY A 113 -20.81 -2.54 -11.80
N ARG A 114 -20.76 -3.01 -10.54
CA ARG A 114 -21.54 -2.49 -9.42
C ARG A 114 -20.64 -2.19 -8.23
N ARG A 115 -21.02 -1.20 -7.44
CA ARG A 115 -20.38 -0.89 -6.16
C ARG A 115 -20.46 -2.06 -5.20
N ILE A 116 -19.50 -2.14 -4.30
CA ILE A 116 -19.42 -3.12 -3.21
C ILE A 116 -19.48 -2.40 -1.85
N SER A 117 -19.84 -3.13 -0.80
CA SER A 117 -19.92 -2.61 0.55
C SER A 117 -18.55 -2.34 1.21
N GLY A 118 -17.47 -2.79 0.57
CA GLY A 118 -16.09 -2.64 1.00
C GLY A 118 -15.22 -3.79 0.50
N PHE A 119 -13.90 -3.64 0.62
CA PHE A 119 -12.92 -4.65 0.16
C PHE A 119 -13.14 -6.02 0.82
N GLN A 120 -13.54 -6.02 2.09
CA GLN A 120 -13.82 -7.24 2.85
C GLN A 120 -14.92 -8.13 2.21
N GLU A 121 -15.82 -7.54 1.41
CA GLU A 121 -16.86 -8.28 0.68
C GLU A 121 -16.28 -9.27 -0.34
N ILE A 122 -15.10 -8.97 -0.92
CA ILE A 122 -14.59 -9.66 -2.11
C ILE A 122 -13.20 -10.25 -1.96
N GLN A 123 -12.41 -9.87 -0.97
CA GLN A 123 -10.99 -10.20 -0.90
C GLN A 123 -10.70 -11.71 -0.90
N GLY A 124 -11.53 -12.52 -0.21
CA GLY A 124 -11.40 -13.98 -0.16
C GLY A 124 -12.00 -14.71 -1.37
N ILE A 125 -12.52 -14.02 -2.39
CA ILE A 125 -13.09 -14.68 -3.59
C ILE A 125 -11.95 -15.33 -4.38
N PRO A 126 -12.01 -16.66 -4.64
CA PRO A 126 -11.00 -17.36 -5.43
C PRO A 126 -10.88 -16.79 -6.85
N THR A 127 -9.66 -16.69 -7.36
CA THR A 127 -9.40 -16.18 -8.73
C THR A 127 -10.08 -17.03 -9.80
N GLU A 128 -10.36 -18.32 -9.55
CA GLU A 128 -11.11 -19.22 -10.43
C GLU A 128 -12.59 -18.80 -10.61
N ALA A 129 -13.11 -17.99 -9.68
CA ALA A 129 -14.48 -17.44 -9.81
C ALA A 129 -14.56 -16.24 -10.75
N ILE A 130 -13.42 -15.65 -11.14
CA ILE A 130 -13.35 -14.47 -12.00
C ILE A 130 -13.48 -14.89 -13.46
N GLU A 131 -14.32 -14.16 -14.21
CA GLU A 131 -14.47 -14.29 -15.65
C GLU A 131 -13.53 -13.37 -16.42
N ARG A 132 -13.32 -12.14 -15.89
CA ARG A 132 -12.32 -11.16 -16.34
C ARG A 132 -12.17 -10.05 -15.31
N THR A 133 -11.08 -9.31 -15.42
CA THR A 133 -10.83 -8.09 -14.62
C THR A 133 -10.63 -6.92 -15.57
N GLU A 134 -11.33 -5.82 -15.33
CA GLU A 134 -11.22 -4.57 -16.10
C GLU A 134 -10.59 -3.51 -15.21
N ILE A 135 -9.51 -2.86 -15.69
CA ILE A 135 -8.83 -1.75 -15.00
C ILE A 135 -9.09 -0.49 -15.84
N LEU A 136 -9.70 0.51 -15.21
CA LEU A 136 -10.16 1.74 -15.85
C LEU A 136 -9.46 2.95 -15.22
N PRO A 137 -9.39 4.08 -15.94
CA PRO A 137 -8.81 5.31 -15.40
C PRO A 137 -9.69 5.92 -14.29
N GLU A 138 -9.11 6.87 -13.56
CA GLU A 138 -9.69 7.48 -12.35
C GLU A 138 -10.99 8.26 -12.64
N GLU A 139 -11.16 8.78 -13.83
CA GLU A 139 -12.35 9.53 -14.24
C GLU A 139 -13.64 8.68 -14.20
N VAL A 140 -13.50 7.37 -14.38
CA VAL A 140 -14.62 6.43 -14.27
C VAL A 140 -15.13 6.30 -12.83
N ALA A 141 -14.29 6.59 -11.84
CA ALA A 141 -14.71 6.60 -10.44
C ALA A 141 -15.85 7.60 -10.17
N LEU A 142 -15.85 8.74 -10.89
CA LEU A 142 -16.92 9.76 -10.79
C LEU A 142 -18.31 9.21 -11.18
N GLU A 143 -18.38 8.31 -12.15
CA GLU A 143 -19.63 7.67 -12.60
C GLU A 143 -20.21 6.73 -11.53
N TYR A 144 -19.42 6.39 -10.53
CA TYR A 144 -19.80 5.56 -9.39
C TYR A 144 -19.90 6.35 -8.07
N GLY A 145 -19.84 7.70 -8.13
CA GLY A 145 -19.94 8.55 -6.95
C GLY A 145 -18.69 8.56 -6.06
N TYR A 146 -17.55 8.13 -6.60
CA TYR A 146 -16.24 8.26 -5.95
C TYR A 146 -15.51 9.50 -6.48
N ARG A 147 -14.42 9.88 -5.85
CA ARG A 147 -13.54 10.95 -6.33
C ARG A 147 -12.68 10.44 -7.50
N ALA A 148 -12.26 11.33 -8.40
CA ALA A 148 -11.40 11.00 -9.53
C ALA A 148 -9.91 10.94 -9.13
N ASP A 149 -9.61 10.37 -7.99
CA ASP A 149 -8.28 10.24 -7.41
C ASP A 149 -7.77 8.80 -7.36
N GLN A 150 -8.65 7.84 -7.68
CA GLN A 150 -8.38 6.40 -7.62
C GLN A 150 -8.77 5.73 -8.92
N ARG A 151 -7.94 4.79 -9.40
CA ARG A 151 -8.28 3.94 -10.54
C ARG A 151 -9.41 2.99 -10.18
N VAL A 152 -10.15 2.54 -11.20
CA VAL A 152 -11.27 1.61 -11.00
C VAL A 152 -10.88 0.20 -11.43
N VAL A 153 -11.12 -0.79 -10.58
CA VAL A 153 -10.93 -2.22 -10.89
C VAL A 153 -12.25 -2.94 -10.78
N ASN A 154 -12.74 -3.47 -11.89
CA ASN A 154 -13.98 -4.22 -11.95
C ASN A 154 -13.70 -5.72 -12.09
N PHE A 155 -14.09 -6.50 -11.11
CA PHE A 155 -14.05 -7.96 -11.15
C PHE A 155 -15.35 -8.50 -11.68
N VAL A 156 -15.33 -9.06 -12.88
CA VAL A 156 -16.51 -9.75 -13.45
C VAL A 156 -16.44 -11.21 -13.03
N LEU A 157 -17.43 -11.62 -12.23
CA LEU A 157 -17.52 -12.98 -11.72
C LEU A 157 -18.30 -13.89 -12.67
N LYS A 158 -17.97 -15.18 -12.67
CA LYS A 158 -18.74 -16.22 -13.37
C LYS A 158 -20.18 -16.25 -12.87
N ALA A 159 -21.12 -16.49 -13.77
CA ALA A 159 -22.54 -16.51 -13.44
C ALA A 159 -22.91 -17.63 -12.45
N ASN A 160 -22.21 -18.77 -12.51
CA ASN A 160 -22.39 -19.90 -11.63
C ASN A 160 -21.01 -20.41 -11.19
N PHE A 161 -20.81 -20.48 -9.88
CA PHE A 161 -19.57 -20.99 -9.31
C PHE A 161 -19.83 -21.51 -7.90
N ARG A 162 -19.15 -22.59 -7.53
CA ARG A 162 -19.19 -23.14 -6.17
C ARG A 162 -17.81 -23.68 -5.82
N SER A 163 -17.31 -23.34 -4.64
CA SER A 163 -16.05 -23.87 -4.11
C SER A 163 -16.05 -23.94 -2.59
N VAL A 164 -15.27 -24.88 -2.09
CA VAL A 164 -14.75 -24.89 -0.73
C VAL A 164 -13.24 -24.96 -0.87
N SER A 165 -12.51 -24.02 -0.31
CA SER A 165 -11.04 -24.00 -0.38
C SER A 165 -10.44 -23.91 1.01
N GLY A 166 -9.25 -24.48 1.15
CA GLY A 166 -8.37 -24.33 2.30
C GLY A 166 -6.95 -24.07 1.81
N GLU A 167 -6.26 -23.22 2.52
CA GLU A 167 -4.89 -22.83 2.23
C GLU A 167 -4.04 -22.86 3.49
N LEU A 168 -2.80 -23.32 3.34
CA LEU A 168 -1.78 -23.34 4.40
C LEU A 168 -0.54 -22.66 3.84
N THR A 169 -0.07 -21.62 4.50
CA THR A 169 1.13 -20.89 4.12
C THR A 169 2.13 -20.84 5.28
N GLY A 170 3.38 -21.19 5.00
CA GLY A 170 4.51 -20.98 5.88
C GLY A 170 5.51 -20.05 5.25
N ARG A 171 6.02 -19.06 6.01
CA ARG A 171 7.05 -18.11 5.56
C ARG A 171 8.16 -18.00 6.58
N ALA A 172 9.42 -17.87 6.12
CA ALA A 172 10.56 -17.63 7.00
C ALA A 172 11.68 -16.89 6.25
N PRO A 173 12.40 -15.98 6.93
CA PRO A 173 13.66 -15.43 6.41
C PRO A 173 14.70 -16.54 6.25
N THR A 174 15.57 -16.44 5.22
CA THR A 174 16.64 -17.43 5.02
C THR A 174 17.71 -17.35 6.11
N GLN A 175 17.82 -16.23 6.80
CA GLN A 175 18.68 -16.05 7.97
C GLN A 175 18.06 -16.62 9.27
N GLY A 176 16.80 -17.09 9.22
CA GLY A 176 16.11 -17.62 10.40
C GLY A 176 15.54 -16.55 11.34
N GLY A 177 15.31 -16.93 12.61
CA GLY A 177 14.82 -16.09 13.69
C GLY A 177 13.28 -15.94 13.70
N ARG A 178 12.63 -15.74 12.57
CA ARG A 178 11.18 -15.53 12.47
C ARG A 178 10.50 -16.62 11.64
N THR A 179 9.31 -17.01 12.05
CA THR A 179 8.40 -17.86 11.25
C THR A 179 7.01 -17.22 11.23
N VAL A 180 6.32 -17.34 10.10
CA VAL A 180 4.92 -16.97 9.94
C VAL A 180 4.18 -18.20 9.44
N ALA A 181 3.09 -18.56 10.10
CA ALA A 181 2.19 -19.63 9.71
C ALA A 181 0.77 -19.07 9.55
N GLU A 182 0.14 -19.39 8.43
CA GLU A 182 -1.20 -18.91 8.08
C GLU A 182 -2.07 -20.09 7.62
N ILE A 183 -3.31 -20.10 8.08
CA ILE A 183 -4.35 -21.02 7.64
C ILE A 183 -5.57 -20.22 7.23
N GLU A 184 -6.06 -20.46 6.00
CA GLU A 184 -7.27 -19.85 5.45
C GLU A 184 -8.26 -20.91 5.02
N GLY A 185 -9.55 -20.67 5.28
CA GLY A 185 -10.67 -21.48 4.81
C GLY A 185 -11.74 -20.61 4.17
N ASN A 186 -12.16 -20.92 2.95
CA ASN A 186 -13.17 -20.15 2.23
C ASN A 186 -14.27 -21.07 1.67
N VAL A 187 -15.51 -20.61 1.74
CA VAL A 187 -16.66 -21.23 1.09
C VAL A 187 -17.36 -20.18 0.24
N LEU A 188 -17.54 -20.44 -1.05
CA LEU A 188 -18.19 -19.54 -1.99
C LEU A 188 -19.23 -20.26 -2.83
N ARG A 189 -20.40 -19.63 -3.00
CA ARG A 189 -21.43 -20.04 -3.94
C ARG A 189 -21.97 -18.84 -4.69
N ILE A 190 -21.96 -18.93 -6.01
CA ILE A 190 -22.57 -17.97 -6.93
C ILE A 190 -23.60 -18.73 -7.77
N ALA A 191 -24.82 -18.21 -7.83
CA ALA A 191 -25.92 -18.75 -8.64
C ALA A 191 -26.72 -17.57 -9.23
N GLY A 192 -26.35 -17.16 -10.43
CA GLY A 192 -26.91 -15.98 -11.09
C GLY A 192 -26.63 -14.69 -10.30
N ALA A 193 -27.69 -14.04 -9.82
CA ALA A 193 -27.61 -12.83 -9.02
C ALA A 193 -27.36 -13.09 -7.51
N THR A 194 -27.50 -14.33 -7.06
CA THR A 194 -27.27 -14.72 -5.66
C THR A 194 -25.82 -15.13 -5.43
N ARG A 195 -25.21 -14.59 -4.39
CA ARG A 195 -23.87 -14.97 -3.91
C ARG A 195 -23.88 -15.05 -2.40
N TRP A 196 -23.22 -16.05 -1.85
CA TRP A 196 -22.84 -16.07 -0.46
C TRP A 196 -21.42 -16.60 -0.31
N SER A 197 -20.67 -16.04 0.61
CA SER A 197 -19.32 -16.46 0.96
C SER A 197 -19.11 -16.39 2.46
N MET A 198 -18.25 -17.25 2.93
CA MET A 198 -17.70 -17.21 4.29
C MET A 198 -16.21 -17.51 4.20
N ASP A 199 -15.43 -16.72 4.88
CA ASP A 199 -13.98 -16.79 4.91
C ASP A 199 -13.51 -16.70 6.37
N ALA A 200 -12.52 -17.53 6.72
CA ALA A 200 -11.88 -17.53 8.02
C ALA A 200 -10.37 -17.68 7.84
N GLU A 201 -9.60 -16.84 8.51
CA GLU A 201 -8.15 -16.74 8.42
C GLU A 201 -7.55 -16.66 9.82
N TYR A 202 -6.47 -17.40 10.06
CA TYR A 202 -5.64 -17.27 11.25
C TYR A 202 -4.18 -17.25 10.85
N GLU A 203 -3.48 -16.17 11.25
CA GLU A 203 -2.04 -16.01 11.06
C GLU A 203 -1.35 -15.84 12.41
N ARG A 204 -0.20 -16.51 12.57
CA ARG A 204 0.68 -16.33 13.72
C ARG A 204 2.11 -16.13 13.27
N SER A 205 2.79 -15.14 13.86
CA SER A 205 4.19 -14.89 13.64
C SER A 205 4.98 -14.88 14.96
N THR A 206 6.18 -15.47 14.92
CA THR A 206 7.13 -15.37 16.04
C THR A 206 7.85 -14.03 16.03
N PRO A 207 8.37 -13.54 17.18
CA PRO A 207 9.19 -12.34 17.19
C PRO A 207 10.51 -12.58 16.45
N LEU A 208 11.17 -11.51 16.05
CA LEU A 208 12.56 -11.49 15.61
C LEU A 208 13.33 -10.57 16.52
N TYR A 209 14.39 -11.09 17.16
CA TYR A 209 15.22 -10.32 18.07
C TYR A 209 16.43 -9.71 17.37
N GLU A 210 16.97 -8.62 17.90
CA GLU A 210 18.19 -7.98 17.38
C GLU A 210 19.39 -8.93 17.43
N SER A 211 19.50 -9.78 18.46
CA SER A 211 20.57 -10.78 18.59
C SER A 211 20.57 -11.84 17.50
N GLU A 212 19.52 -11.93 16.70
CA GLU A 212 19.40 -12.87 15.58
C GLU A 212 19.82 -12.23 14.25
N ARG A 213 20.44 -11.03 14.31
CA ARG A 213 20.94 -10.26 13.15
C ARG A 213 22.33 -9.68 13.45
N ASP A 214 23.07 -9.39 12.38
CA ASP A 214 24.42 -8.82 12.47
C ASP A 214 24.37 -7.30 12.74
N ILE A 215 23.89 -6.93 13.92
CA ILE A 215 23.78 -5.54 14.35
C ILE A 215 25.00 -5.17 15.19
N VAL A 216 25.76 -4.21 14.69
CA VAL A 216 26.92 -3.66 15.39
C VAL A 216 26.49 -2.42 16.18
N ARG A 217 26.60 -2.49 17.50
CA ARG A 217 26.29 -1.36 18.38
C ARG A 217 27.49 -0.44 18.53
N ASP A 218 27.22 0.85 18.51
CA ASP A 218 28.22 1.85 18.86
C ASP A 218 28.49 1.81 20.37
N PRO A 219 29.76 1.64 20.80
CA PRO A 219 30.11 1.64 22.23
C PRO A 219 29.78 2.95 22.96
N GLY A 220 29.61 4.08 22.24
CA GLY A 220 29.33 5.39 22.83
C GLY A 220 27.89 5.72 23.14
N ALA A 221 26.94 4.97 22.51
CA ALA A 221 25.53 5.38 22.39
C ALA A 221 24.73 5.46 23.71
N THR A 222 25.08 4.67 24.74
CA THR A 222 24.45 4.77 26.08
C THR A 222 25.40 4.32 27.17
N PRO A 223 25.40 4.99 28.34
CA PRO A 223 26.28 4.60 29.48
C PRO A 223 25.75 3.37 30.23
N PHE A 224 24.66 2.73 29.81
CA PHE A 224 24.06 1.60 30.52
C PHE A 224 24.71 0.25 30.15
N ASP A 225 25.01 -0.54 31.17
CA ASP A 225 25.57 -1.88 31.09
C ASP A 225 25.13 -2.73 32.29
N LEU A 226 25.23 -4.06 32.21
CA LEU A 226 24.90 -4.95 33.33
C LEU A 226 25.81 -4.77 34.54
N ILE A 227 27.11 -4.51 34.32
CA ILE A 227 28.07 -4.17 35.38
C ILE A 227 28.01 -2.70 35.73
N GLY A 228 27.85 -1.86 34.69
CA GLY A 228 27.59 -0.44 34.78
C GLY A 228 28.74 0.46 34.40
N ASN A 229 28.38 1.71 34.22
CA ASN A 229 29.30 2.85 34.06
C ASN A 229 28.95 3.93 35.08
N ILE A 230 29.89 4.84 35.32
CA ILE A 230 29.66 6.03 36.09
C ILE A 230 29.92 7.29 35.27
N SER A 231 29.21 8.38 35.59
CA SER A 231 29.48 9.71 35.03
C SER A 231 29.45 10.78 36.12
N GLY A 232 29.98 11.96 35.82
CA GLY A 232 29.78 13.14 36.66
C GLY A 232 28.31 13.60 36.66
N LEU A 233 27.96 14.38 37.69
CA LEU A 233 26.68 15.08 37.72
C LEU A 233 26.69 16.23 36.71
N PRO A 234 25.61 16.46 36.01
CA PRO A 234 25.45 17.65 35.15
C PRO A 234 25.24 18.94 35.95
N TYR A 235 25.41 18.91 37.34
CA TYR A 235 25.22 20.02 38.24
C TYR A 235 26.46 20.20 39.08
N ARG A 236 26.94 21.44 39.25
CA ARG A 236 27.91 21.79 40.32
C ARG A 236 27.18 22.06 41.62
N GLY A 237 27.79 21.75 42.73
CA GLY A 237 27.35 21.77 44.13
C GLY A 237 26.58 22.99 44.67
N SER A 238 26.04 23.87 43.82
CA SER A 238 25.10 24.93 44.16
C SER A 238 23.65 24.62 43.82
N GLY A 239 23.35 23.41 43.33
CA GLY A 239 22.00 23.04 42.85
C GLY A 239 21.56 23.73 41.57
N VAL A 240 22.43 24.50 40.91
CA VAL A 240 22.12 25.15 39.62
C VAL A 240 22.54 24.23 38.50
N PRO A 241 21.60 23.92 37.56
CA PRO A 241 21.89 23.11 36.38
C PRO A 241 23.02 23.72 35.56
N CYS A 242 23.96 22.87 35.13
CA CYS A 242 24.99 23.22 34.18
C CYS A 242 24.33 23.48 32.82
N SER A 243 24.09 24.73 32.46
CA SER A 243 23.52 25.13 31.18
C SER A 243 24.46 26.09 30.46
N PRO A 244 24.79 25.85 29.19
CA PRO A 244 25.51 26.81 28.36
C PRO A 244 24.82 28.19 28.33
N ALA A 245 23.50 28.22 28.42
CA ALA A 245 22.70 29.45 28.48
C ALA A 245 22.92 30.28 29.77
N SER A 246 23.38 29.68 30.86
CA SER A 246 23.68 30.39 32.13
C SER A 246 25.09 30.97 32.20
N GLY A 247 25.96 30.74 31.20
CA GLY A 247 27.34 31.18 31.17
C GLY A 247 28.26 30.52 32.23
N ALA A 248 27.76 29.54 33.00
CA ALA A 248 28.57 28.81 33.97
C ALA A 248 29.33 27.68 33.24
N PRO A 249 30.66 27.56 33.42
CA PRO A 249 31.40 26.48 32.77
C PRO A 249 30.97 25.14 33.36
N CYS A 250 30.45 24.28 32.46
CA CYS A 250 30.15 22.89 32.75
C CYS A 250 31.46 22.10 32.80
N ASP A 251 31.73 21.46 33.90
CA ASP A 251 32.80 20.46 34.02
C ASP A 251 32.14 19.12 34.35
N PRO A 252 31.77 18.33 33.32
CA PRO A 252 31.09 17.04 33.50
C PRO A 252 32.05 15.95 34.00
N GLN A 253 33.27 16.26 34.39
CA GLN A 253 34.22 15.28 34.93
C GLN A 253 33.63 14.55 36.12
N ILE A 254 33.86 13.24 36.19
CA ILE A 254 33.43 12.38 37.29
C ILE A 254 34.08 12.87 38.59
N ASP A 255 35.39 13.04 38.54
CA ASP A 255 36.19 13.43 39.69
C ASP A 255 37.55 13.99 39.22
N PRO A 256 38.00 15.19 39.72
CA PRO A 256 39.31 15.75 39.36
C PRO A 256 40.50 14.85 39.73
N ALA A 257 40.45 14.14 40.86
CA ALA A 257 41.50 13.23 41.26
C ALA A 257 41.59 11.98 40.36
N LEU A 258 40.43 11.47 39.88
CA LEU A 258 40.39 10.40 38.88
C LEU A 258 41.01 10.88 37.56
N SER A 259 40.63 12.06 37.11
CA SER A 259 41.19 12.66 35.88
C SER A 259 42.70 12.86 35.94
N VAL A 260 43.24 13.26 37.12
CA VAL A 260 44.68 13.35 37.35
C VAL A 260 45.37 11.98 37.30
N LEU A 261 44.77 10.93 37.87
CA LEU A 261 45.31 9.58 37.85
C LEU A 261 45.31 8.97 36.41
N VAL A 262 44.34 9.31 35.63
CA VAL A 262 44.18 8.83 34.22
C VAL A 262 44.99 9.69 33.26
N GLY A 263 45.32 10.94 33.62
CA GLY A 263 46.05 11.88 32.79
C GLY A 263 45.24 12.61 31.74
N ARG A 264 43.91 12.48 31.78
CA ARG A 264 42.95 13.19 30.93
C ARG A 264 41.63 13.39 31.67
N PRO A 265 40.79 14.35 31.26
CA PRO A 265 39.41 14.43 31.75
C PRO A 265 38.65 13.14 31.55
N VAL A 266 37.97 12.66 32.60
CA VAL A 266 37.15 11.44 32.55
C VAL A 266 35.69 11.82 32.73
N LEU A 267 34.88 11.69 31.67
CA LEU A 267 33.48 12.05 31.66
C LEU A 267 32.57 10.86 31.97
N VAL A 268 32.90 9.69 31.40
CA VAL A 268 32.27 8.40 31.68
C VAL A 268 33.38 7.38 31.95
N ASN A 269 33.14 6.45 32.86
CA ASN A 269 34.11 5.43 33.22
C ASN A 269 33.40 4.08 33.51
N PRO A 270 33.90 2.95 32.98
CA PRO A 270 33.41 1.64 33.37
C PRO A 270 33.56 1.36 34.86
N VAL A 271 32.56 0.73 35.47
CA VAL A 271 32.66 0.18 36.82
C VAL A 271 33.65 -0.99 36.82
N PRO A 272 34.73 -0.96 37.63
CA PRO A 272 35.80 -1.97 37.57
C PRO A 272 35.38 -3.37 38.00
N GLY A 273 34.25 -3.53 38.68
CA GLY A 273 33.71 -4.79 39.14
C GLY A 273 32.80 -4.66 40.36
N SER A 274 32.31 -5.75 40.91
CA SER A 274 31.49 -5.75 42.11
C SER A 274 32.34 -5.49 43.39
N GLY A 275 31.74 -4.88 44.38
CA GLY A 275 32.38 -4.60 45.66
C GLY A 275 32.45 -3.11 45.99
N ALA A 276 33.56 -2.64 46.58
CA ALA A 276 33.83 -1.25 46.83
C ALA A 276 35.16 -0.86 46.13
N PRO A 277 35.13 -0.56 44.83
CA PRO A 277 36.34 -0.25 44.07
C PRO A 277 37.00 1.04 44.56
N SER A 278 38.33 1.01 44.64
CA SER A 278 39.09 2.23 44.94
C SER A 278 39.22 3.16 43.74
N LEU A 279 39.56 4.43 43.95
CA LEU A 279 39.82 5.38 42.86
C LEU A 279 40.89 4.86 41.89
N ALA A 280 41.92 4.13 42.40
CA ALA A 280 42.92 3.48 41.56
C ALA A 280 42.34 2.36 40.67
N ASN A 281 41.35 1.61 41.15
CA ASN A 281 40.68 0.62 40.32
C ASN A 281 39.86 1.27 39.18
N PHE A 282 39.19 2.38 39.46
CA PHE A 282 38.53 3.17 38.41
C PHE A 282 39.54 3.75 37.41
N ALA A 283 40.68 4.24 37.87
CA ALA A 283 41.75 4.74 36.99
C ALA A 283 42.33 3.65 36.09
N GLN A 284 42.44 2.41 36.59
CA GLN A 284 42.91 1.28 35.79
C GLN A 284 41.84 0.81 34.79
N ALA A 285 40.57 0.97 35.14
CA ALA A 285 39.45 0.62 34.26
C ALA A 285 39.09 1.73 33.26
N ALA A 286 39.77 2.92 33.38
CA ALA A 286 39.45 4.05 32.51
C ALA A 286 39.70 3.75 31.03
N GLY A 287 38.65 3.80 30.26
CA GLY A 287 38.65 3.49 28.84
C GLY A 287 37.29 3.84 28.24
N ASP A 288 36.93 3.18 27.17
CA ASP A 288 35.62 3.34 26.58
C ASP A 288 34.52 2.80 27.50
N PRO A 289 33.34 3.45 27.54
CA PRO A 289 32.20 2.97 28.32
C PRO A 289 31.86 1.55 27.94
N ARG A 290 31.43 0.75 28.88
CA ARG A 290 30.81 -0.56 28.58
C ARG A 290 29.46 -0.33 27.96
N THR A 291 29.18 -1.06 26.89
CA THR A 291 27.87 -1.06 26.25
C THR A 291 27.17 -2.37 26.52
N GLY A 292 26.02 -2.30 27.16
CA GLY A 292 25.18 -3.47 27.38
C GLY A 292 24.54 -3.91 26.07
N ASP A 293 24.75 -5.17 25.68
CA ASP A 293 24.05 -5.75 24.54
C ASP A 293 22.59 -6.09 24.91
N LEU A 294 21.65 -5.30 24.38
CA LEU A 294 20.22 -5.51 24.56
C LEU A 294 19.61 -6.38 23.46
N GLY A 295 20.39 -6.88 22.52
CA GLY A 295 19.90 -7.59 21.33
C GLY A 295 19.00 -8.77 21.65
N ALA A 296 19.31 -9.51 22.73
CA ALA A 296 18.49 -10.63 23.17
C ALA A 296 17.15 -10.22 23.85
N TYR A 297 17.02 -8.95 24.23
CA TYR A 297 15.86 -8.40 24.95
C TYR A 297 15.09 -7.36 24.14
N ARG A 298 15.48 -7.15 22.88
CA ARG A 298 14.84 -6.18 21.97
C ARG A 298 14.39 -6.85 20.70
N THR A 299 13.14 -6.60 20.30
CA THR A 299 12.59 -7.13 19.07
C THR A 299 12.76 -6.14 17.91
N LEU A 300 13.27 -6.61 16.78
CA LEU A 300 13.19 -5.93 15.48
C LEU A 300 11.80 -6.02 14.88
N LEU A 301 11.17 -7.20 15.05
CA LEU A 301 9.79 -7.44 14.61
C LEU A 301 9.01 -8.09 15.74
N SER A 302 7.85 -7.55 16.06
CA SER A 302 6.95 -8.07 17.08
C SER A 302 6.41 -9.46 16.72
N ALA A 303 6.15 -10.29 17.75
CA ALA A 303 5.22 -11.40 17.60
C ALA A 303 3.84 -10.85 17.27
N SER A 304 3.05 -11.55 16.45
CA SER A 304 1.66 -11.20 16.21
C SER A 304 0.78 -12.41 15.97
N GLU A 305 -0.48 -12.29 16.37
CA GLU A 305 -1.55 -13.23 16.07
C GLU A 305 -2.71 -12.45 15.48
N ARG A 306 -3.26 -12.96 14.38
CA ARG A 306 -4.43 -12.37 13.72
C ARG A 306 -5.45 -13.46 13.46
N ALA A 307 -6.67 -13.22 13.88
CA ALA A 307 -7.82 -14.06 13.59
C ALA A 307 -8.89 -13.21 12.91
N THR A 308 -9.38 -13.65 11.76
CA THR A 308 -10.39 -12.92 10.98
C THR A 308 -11.48 -13.86 10.53
N VAL A 309 -12.75 -13.40 10.62
CA VAL A 309 -13.92 -14.10 10.05
C VAL A 309 -14.73 -13.07 9.25
N ARG A 310 -15.07 -13.44 8.02
CA ARG A 310 -15.83 -12.60 7.09
C ARG A 310 -17.01 -13.39 6.53
N GLY A 311 -18.12 -12.68 6.29
CA GLY A 311 -19.30 -13.29 5.68
C GLY A 311 -20.00 -12.30 4.75
N THR A 312 -20.49 -12.77 3.60
CA THR A 312 -21.23 -11.96 2.64
C THR A 312 -22.43 -12.74 2.13
N VAL A 313 -23.58 -12.07 2.06
CA VAL A 313 -24.79 -12.58 1.40
C VAL A 313 -25.32 -11.53 0.44
N LYS A 314 -25.39 -11.87 -0.84
CA LYS A 314 -26.02 -11.08 -1.90
C LYS A 314 -27.23 -11.80 -2.44
N ARG A 315 -28.35 -11.09 -2.60
CA ARG A 315 -29.59 -11.64 -3.09
C ARG A 315 -30.31 -10.66 -4.01
N ASP A 316 -30.96 -11.21 -5.03
CA ASP A 316 -31.97 -10.51 -5.83
C ASP A 316 -33.26 -10.40 -5.02
N ILE A 317 -33.80 -9.18 -4.88
CA ILE A 317 -35.01 -8.91 -4.09
C ILE A 317 -36.26 -8.98 -4.97
N ASN A 318 -36.22 -8.34 -6.16
CA ASN A 318 -37.40 -8.24 -7.05
C ASN A 318 -37.05 -8.14 -8.54
N GLY A 319 -35.92 -8.63 -9.00
CA GLY A 319 -35.45 -8.59 -10.39
C GLY A 319 -34.85 -7.25 -10.85
N THR A 320 -35.23 -6.13 -10.25
CA THR A 320 -34.64 -4.81 -10.51
C THR A 320 -33.75 -4.33 -9.34
N THR A 321 -33.97 -4.86 -8.15
CA THR A 321 -33.27 -4.47 -6.93
C THR A 321 -32.49 -5.65 -6.34
N GLN A 322 -31.23 -5.44 -6.01
CA GLN A 322 -30.37 -6.40 -5.34
C GLN A 322 -29.93 -5.87 -3.98
N GLY A 323 -29.75 -6.76 -3.02
CA GLY A 323 -29.25 -6.43 -1.72
C GLY A 323 -28.02 -7.27 -1.37
N THR A 324 -27.03 -6.66 -0.74
CA THR A 324 -25.83 -7.32 -0.19
C THR A 324 -25.69 -6.93 1.28
N ILE A 325 -25.39 -7.90 2.12
CA ILE A 325 -24.99 -7.67 3.52
C ILE A 325 -23.65 -8.37 3.69
N SER A 326 -22.69 -7.65 4.27
CA SER A 326 -21.36 -8.18 4.62
C SER A 326 -21.02 -7.88 6.06
N GLY A 327 -20.27 -8.78 6.70
CA GLY A 327 -19.75 -8.62 8.05
C GLY A 327 -18.31 -9.07 8.13
N ASN A 328 -17.53 -8.41 8.97
CA ASN A 328 -16.13 -8.73 9.27
C ASN A 328 -15.90 -8.59 10.78
N LEU A 329 -15.19 -9.58 11.35
CA LEU A 329 -14.67 -9.51 12.71
C LEU A 329 -13.20 -9.91 12.66
N GLN A 330 -12.32 -9.07 13.18
CA GLN A 330 -10.89 -9.31 13.22
C GLN A 330 -10.33 -8.97 14.60
N ASN A 331 -9.51 -9.87 15.14
CA ASN A 331 -8.68 -9.60 16.30
C ASN A 331 -7.20 -9.67 15.89
N VAL A 332 -6.43 -8.65 16.29
CA VAL A 332 -4.97 -8.60 16.08
C VAL A 332 -4.33 -8.36 17.43
N SER A 333 -3.48 -9.29 17.87
CA SER A 333 -2.65 -9.13 19.06
C SER A 333 -1.19 -9.05 18.64
N SER A 334 -0.43 -8.13 19.21
CA SER A 334 1.01 -7.99 18.97
C SER A 334 1.77 -7.77 20.25
N ARG A 335 3.01 -8.33 20.31
CA ARG A 335 3.89 -8.20 21.47
C ARG A 335 5.32 -7.91 21.01
N SER A 336 5.90 -6.83 21.54
CA SER A 336 7.29 -6.41 21.29
C SER A 336 8.03 -6.19 22.61
N PHE A 337 9.38 -6.18 22.55
CA PHE A 337 10.26 -5.92 23.68
C PHE A 337 11.23 -4.79 23.32
N ASN A 338 11.44 -3.87 24.28
CA ASN A 338 12.22 -2.66 24.12
C ASN A 338 13.54 -2.67 24.93
N GLY A 339 14.05 -3.86 25.28
CA GLY A 339 15.26 -4.02 26.04
C GLY A 339 15.03 -4.15 27.55
N LEU A 340 16.13 -4.26 28.30
CA LEU A 340 16.08 -4.33 29.75
C LEU A 340 15.80 -2.96 30.38
N PRO A 341 15.15 -2.92 31.57
CA PRO A 341 14.98 -1.68 32.31
C PRO A 341 16.33 -1.16 32.80
N GLY A 342 16.64 0.11 32.52
CA GLY A 342 17.78 0.82 33.03
C GLY A 342 17.45 1.55 34.33
N VAL A 343 18.42 1.65 35.26
CA VAL A 343 18.35 2.46 36.47
C VAL A 343 19.53 3.41 36.54
N VAL A 344 19.27 4.62 36.98
CA VAL A 344 20.29 5.65 37.27
C VAL A 344 20.27 5.92 38.76
N LEU A 345 21.40 5.75 39.39
CA LEU A 345 21.59 5.93 40.83
C LEU A 345 22.57 7.09 41.08
N THR A 346 22.23 8.00 41.98
CA THR A 346 23.17 9.00 42.45
C THR A 346 23.95 8.42 43.63
N LEU A 347 25.25 8.24 43.46
CA LEU A 347 26.14 7.78 44.52
C LEU A 347 26.75 9.01 45.18
N PRO A 348 26.36 9.35 46.44
CA PRO A 348 26.88 10.53 47.13
C PRO A 348 28.39 10.42 47.46
N ASP A 349 29.07 11.56 47.53
CA ASP A 349 30.37 11.66 48.15
C ASP A 349 30.27 11.22 49.64
N GLY A 350 31.31 10.61 50.17
CA GLY A 350 31.27 10.09 51.51
C GLY A 350 30.47 8.82 51.76
N ASN A 351 29.79 8.28 50.74
CA ASN A 351 29.16 6.95 50.81
C ASN A 351 30.26 5.87 50.93
N PRO A 352 30.08 4.79 51.74
CA PRO A 352 31.08 3.74 51.90
C PRO A 352 31.58 3.08 50.61
N PHE A 353 30.81 3.16 49.54
CA PHE A 353 31.17 2.61 48.24
C PHE A 353 31.75 3.67 47.29
N SER A 354 31.68 4.96 47.65
CA SER A 354 32.18 6.07 46.81
C SER A 354 33.64 6.38 47.10
N PRO A 355 34.56 6.18 46.13
CA PRO A 355 35.94 6.65 46.28
C PRO A 355 36.11 8.11 45.79
N PHE A 356 35.02 8.78 45.36
CA PHE A 356 35.01 10.08 44.72
C PHE A 356 34.80 11.22 45.71
N ALA A 357 35.34 12.40 45.38
CA ALA A 357 35.16 13.60 46.17
C ALA A 357 33.91 14.41 45.77
N SER A 358 33.14 13.93 44.86
CA SER A 358 31.84 14.47 44.37
C SER A 358 30.84 13.37 44.11
N ASP A 359 29.57 13.74 44.12
CA ASP A 359 28.50 12.81 43.75
C ASP A 359 28.70 12.37 42.31
N VAL A 360 28.41 11.08 42.01
CA VAL A 360 28.48 10.50 40.68
C VAL A 360 27.18 9.76 40.33
N LEU A 361 26.89 9.69 39.06
CA LEU A 361 25.78 8.86 38.53
C LEU A 361 26.30 7.47 38.18
N VAL A 362 25.53 6.43 38.55
CA VAL A 362 25.79 5.03 38.22
C VAL A 362 24.65 4.55 37.28
N TYR A 363 25.03 4.08 36.11
CA TYR A 363 24.10 3.59 35.08
C TYR A 363 24.16 2.07 35.00
N ARG A 364 23.04 1.39 35.23
CA ARG A 364 22.96 -0.08 35.22
C ARG A 364 21.70 -0.57 34.51
N TYR A 365 21.82 -1.69 33.80
CA TYR A 365 20.67 -2.51 33.48
C TYR A 365 20.39 -3.54 34.57
N LEU A 366 19.13 -3.89 34.77
CA LEU A 366 18.68 -4.97 35.68
C LEU A 366 18.52 -6.27 34.88
N ASP A 367 19.49 -7.20 34.99
CA ASP A 367 19.51 -8.40 34.13
C ASP A 367 18.51 -9.48 34.60
N ASP A 368 18.14 -9.49 35.88
CA ASP A 368 17.14 -10.37 36.47
C ASP A 368 15.69 -9.84 36.27
N ALA A 369 15.53 -8.71 35.59
CA ALA A 369 14.22 -8.14 35.30
C ALA A 369 13.70 -8.59 33.93
N ASP A 370 12.37 -8.70 33.79
CA ASP A 370 11.73 -8.90 32.50
C ASP A 370 12.02 -7.70 31.56
N ALA A 371 12.20 -7.99 30.28
CA ALA A 371 12.34 -6.93 29.25
C ALA A 371 11.10 -6.03 29.24
N LEU A 372 11.31 -4.75 28.94
CA LEU A 372 10.24 -3.76 28.77
C LEU A 372 9.33 -4.17 27.62
N GLY A 373 8.17 -4.73 27.94
CA GLY A 373 7.19 -5.20 26.95
C GLY A 373 6.26 -4.08 26.48
N ARG A 374 5.82 -4.19 25.22
CA ARG A 374 4.64 -3.50 24.72
C ARG A 374 3.71 -4.52 24.10
N GLU A 375 2.47 -4.54 24.58
CA GLU A 375 1.39 -5.39 24.07
C GLU A 375 0.31 -4.48 23.47
N THR A 376 -0.21 -4.85 22.29
CA THR A 376 -1.30 -4.13 21.64
C THR A 376 -2.31 -5.14 21.13
N ASP A 377 -3.56 -5.01 21.58
CA ASP A 377 -4.70 -5.80 21.16
C ASP A 377 -5.68 -4.90 20.41
N THR A 378 -6.06 -5.28 19.19
CA THR A 378 -7.03 -4.53 18.36
C THR A 378 -8.17 -5.44 17.93
N LEU A 379 -9.38 -5.09 18.31
CA LEU A 379 -10.61 -5.74 17.86
C LEU A 379 -11.33 -4.84 16.86
N THR A 380 -11.50 -5.32 15.63
CA THR A 380 -12.23 -4.62 14.58
C THR A 380 -13.50 -5.38 14.22
N GLY A 381 -14.64 -4.70 14.30
CA GLY A 381 -15.94 -5.20 13.87
C GLY A 381 -16.53 -4.29 12.80
N ARG A 382 -17.03 -4.84 11.70
CA ARG A 382 -17.75 -4.12 10.65
C ARG A 382 -18.97 -4.90 10.21
N ILE A 383 -20.08 -4.18 10.03
CA ILE A 383 -21.24 -4.65 9.30
C ILE A 383 -21.59 -3.61 8.24
N ALA A 384 -21.88 -4.05 7.02
CA ALA A 384 -22.23 -3.15 5.93
C ALA A 384 -23.33 -3.76 5.07
N GLY A 385 -24.17 -2.89 4.52
CA GLY A 385 -25.23 -3.25 3.60
C GLY A 385 -25.25 -2.36 2.37
N ILE A 386 -25.61 -2.92 1.23
CA ILE A 386 -25.81 -2.20 -0.02
C ILE A 386 -27.10 -2.65 -0.67
N LEU A 387 -27.89 -1.69 -1.10
CA LEU A 387 -29.05 -1.89 -1.96
C LEU A 387 -28.78 -1.18 -3.26
N ASP A 388 -28.94 -1.85 -4.39
CA ASP A 388 -28.80 -1.22 -5.69
C ASP A 388 -29.92 -1.64 -6.63
N GLY A 389 -30.33 -0.72 -7.51
CA GLY A 389 -31.43 -0.95 -8.41
C GLY A 389 -31.51 0.07 -9.53
N TYR A 390 -32.62 -0.02 -10.31
CA TYR A 390 -32.92 0.91 -11.40
C TYR A 390 -34.22 1.63 -11.16
N ILE A 391 -34.32 2.88 -11.62
CA ILE A 391 -35.52 3.70 -11.72
C ILE A 391 -35.74 3.95 -13.22
N GLY A 392 -36.79 3.37 -13.81
CA GLY A 392 -36.92 3.35 -15.26
C GLY A 392 -35.84 2.50 -15.92
N ASP A 393 -35.43 2.86 -17.12
CA ASP A 393 -34.42 2.15 -17.89
C ASP A 393 -33.03 2.83 -17.82
N ASP A 394 -32.97 4.12 -17.45
CA ASP A 394 -31.82 4.97 -17.61
C ASP A 394 -31.13 5.34 -16.28
N TRP A 395 -31.87 5.30 -15.16
CA TRP A 395 -31.35 5.71 -13.86
C TRP A 395 -31.04 4.54 -12.96
N ARG A 396 -29.83 4.52 -12.42
CA ARG A 396 -29.39 3.57 -11.41
C ARG A 396 -29.24 4.25 -10.08
N TRP A 397 -29.68 3.61 -9.01
CA TRP A 397 -29.50 4.07 -7.65
C TRP A 397 -28.75 3.02 -6.82
N THR A 398 -27.96 3.50 -5.86
CA THR A 398 -27.27 2.67 -4.88
C THR A 398 -27.39 3.34 -3.52
N LEU A 399 -27.82 2.58 -2.51
CA LEU A 399 -27.84 2.98 -1.11
C LEU A 399 -26.87 2.09 -0.34
N THR A 400 -25.89 2.68 0.35
CA THR A 400 -24.90 1.97 1.16
C THR A 400 -25.02 2.43 2.60
N GLY A 401 -24.96 1.51 3.56
CA GLY A 401 -24.86 1.83 4.99
C GLY A 401 -23.81 0.94 5.65
N SER A 402 -23.03 1.48 6.59
CA SER A 402 -22.09 0.69 7.37
C SER A 402 -21.99 1.17 8.82
N TYR A 403 -21.65 0.23 9.69
CA TYR A 403 -21.20 0.49 11.05
C TYR A 403 -19.87 -0.21 11.27
N ASP A 404 -18.89 0.57 11.71
CA ASP A 404 -17.54 0.13 12.00
C ASP A 404 -17.22 0.44 13.46
N ARG A 405 -16.58 -0.50 14.18
CA ARG A 405 -16.05 -0.31 15.52
C ARG A 405 -14.62 -0.89 15.56
N VAL A 406 -13.69 -0.07 16.05
CA VAL A 406 -12.32 -0.47 16.32
C VAL A 406 -12.02 -0.15 17.78
N GLU A 407 -11.56 -1.15 18.52
CA GLU A 407 -11.12 -1.01 19.91
C GLU A 407 -9.66 -1.46 19.99
N THR A 408 -8.80 -0.60 20.52
CA THR A 408 -7.37 -0.85 20.65
C THR A 408 -6.94 -0.62 22.09
N ASP A 409 -6.34 -1.64 22.68
CA ASP A 409 -5.72 -1.61 24.00
C ASP A 409 -4.21 -1.72 23.85
N THR A 410 -3.46 -0.85 24.52
CA THR A 410 -2.00 -0.88 24.54
C THR A 410 -1.50 -0.83 25.98
N LEU A 411 -0.57 -1.74 26.29
CA LEU A 411 0.15 -1.80 27.56
C LEU A 411 1.63 -1.61 27.29
N THR A 412 2.31 -0.69 28.00
CA THR A 412 3.73 -0.41 27.84
C THR A 412 4.45 -0.45 29.19
N GLY A 413 5.43 -1.33 29.31
CA GLY A 413 6.24 -1.49 30.51
C GLY A 413 7.14 -0.29 30.75
N ARG A 414 7.22 0.17 32.02
CA ARG A 414 8.00 1.35 32.43
C ARG A 414 9.25 1.01 33.22
N GLY A 415 9.41 -0.23 33.67
CA GLY A 415 10.55 -0.67 34.49
C GLY A 415 10.39 -0.31 35.97
N PHE A 416 11.43 0.29 36.57
CA PHE A 416 11.55 0.40 38.02
C PHE A 416 11.88 1.81 38.48
N GLY A 417 11.26 2.21 39.60
CA GLY A 417 11.57 3.42 40.32
C GLY A 417 12.74 3.20 41.32
N THR A 418 13.69 4.11 41.30
CA THR A 418 14.95 3.96 42.08
C THR A 418 14.87 4.45 43.53
N THR A 419 13.78 5.11 43.94
CA THR A 419 13.60 5.78 45.23
C THR A 419 13.99 4.90 46.45
N PRO A 420 13.57 3.61 46.57
CA PRO A 420 13.92 2.81 47.73
C PRO A 420 15.42 2.60 47.85
N PHE A 421 16.08 2.22 46.76
CA PHE A 421 17.52 1.99 46.76
C PHE A 421 18.29 3.32 46.89
N GLN A 422 17.85 4.38 46.27
CA GLN A 422 18.46 5.71 46.38
C GLN A 422 18.40 6.26 47.81
N THR A 423 17.30 6.03 48.52
CA THR A 423 17.16 6.42 49.94
C THR A 423 18.21 5.70 50.80
N ARG A 424 18.44 4.41 50.57
CA ARG A 424 19.46 3.62 51.27
C ARG A 424 20.88 4.12 50.94
N LEU A 425 21.15 4.41 49.64
CA LEU A 425 22.42 4.99 49.22
C LEU A 425 22.70 6.34 49.95
N THR A 426 21.73 7.24 49.98
CA THR A 426 21.83 8.54 50.62
C THR A 426 22.00 8.42 52.15
N ALA A 427 21.42 7.38 52.76
CA ALA A 427 21.57 7.06 54.16
C ALA A 427 22.90 6.34 54.50
N ASN A 428 23.79 6.12 53.53
CA ASN A 428 25.05 5.38 53.69
C ASN A 428 24.87 3.95 54.22
N ASP A 429 23.76 3.28 53.83
CA ASP A 429 23.50 1.88 54.18
C ASP A 429 24.55 0.94 53.55
N GLY A 430 25.38 0.32 54.37
CA GLY A 430 26.42 -0.60 53.91
C GLY A 430 25.91 -1.86 53.17
N ALA A 431 24.61 -2.10 53.16
CA ALA A 431 24.00 -3.17 52.38
C ALA A 431 23.52 -2.67 50.99
N ALA A 432 23.49 -1.36 50.73
CA ALA A 432 23.08 -0.80 49.42
C ALA A 432 24.31 -0.54 48.52
N ASN A 433 24.91 -1.61 48.01
CA ASN A 433 26.06 -1.51 47.10
C ASN A 433 25.62 -1.28 45.67
N PRO A 434 25.89 -0.06 45.08
CA PRO A 434 25.45 0.22 43.67
C PRO A 434 26.29 -0.53 42.63
N PHE A 435 27.45 -1.08 43.02
CA PHE A 435 28.34 -1.90 42.19
C PHE A 435 28.13 -3.42 42.36
N GLY A 436 27.28 -3.82 43.34
CA GLY A 436 26.98 -5.20 43.63
C GLY A 436 25.88 -5.74 42.70
N PRO A 437 25.40 -6.98 42.95
CA PRO A 437 24.18 -7.48 42.29
C PRO A 437 22.99 -6.57 42.62
N LEU A 438 22.31 -6.06 41.61
CA LEU A 438 21.07 -5.31 41.75
C LEU A 438 19.92 -6.21 41.24
N THR A 439 18.92 -6.40 42.09
CA THR A 439 17.74 -7.22 41.73
C THR A 439 16.48 -6.37 41.65
N PRO A 440 15.42 -6.82 40.92
CA PRO A 440 14.15 -6.12 40.93
C PRO A 440 13.54 -5.86 42.29
N ALA A 441 13.89 -6.68 43.29
CA ALA A 441 13.45 -6.52 44.69
C ALA A 441 14.06 -5.29 45.40
N ASP A 442 15.18 -4.77 44.93
CA ASP A 442 15.81 -3.56 45.44
C ASP A 442 15.09 -2.27 45.03
N PHE A 443 14.16 -2.36 44.10
CA PHE A 443 13.48 -1.24 43.46
C PHE A 443 11.97 -1.39 43.55
N THR A 444 11.21 -0.36 43.15
CA THR A 444 9.75 -0.42 43.05
C THR A 444 9.36 -0.57 41.61
N ARG A 445 8.68 -1.65 41.22
CA ARG A 445 8.10 -1.76 39.87
C ARG A 445 7.14 -0.60 39.65
N LEU A 446 7.34 0.15 38.58
CA LEU A 446 6.45 1.21 38.16
C LEU A 446 5.19 0.57 37.52
N PRO A 447 4.00 1.13 37.74
CA PRO A 447 2.83 0.75 36.97
C PRO A 447 3.07 0.93 35.48
N ASP A 448 2.62 0.00 34.68
CA ASP A 448 2.72 0.10 33.22
C ASP A 448 1.87 1.28 32.72
N ASP A 449 2.32 1.92 31.65
CA ASP A 449 1.52 2.90 30.95
C ASP A 449 0.46 2.17 30.10
N THR A 450 -0.78 2.67 30.11
CA THR A 450 -1.89 2.08 29.36
C THR A 450 -2.49 3.09 28.42
N ALA A 451 -2.97 2.62 27.27
CA ALA A 451 -3.78 3.41 26.36
C ALA A 451 -4.91 2.54 25.80
N ASN A 452 -6.11 3.07 25.85
CA ASN A 452 -7.30 2.48 25.23
C ASN A 452 -7.90 3.49 24.27
N SER A 453 -8.34 3.04 23.11
CA SER A 453 -9.12 3.84 22.18
C SER A 453 -10.27 3.03 21.59
N VAL A 454 -11.44 3.67 21.50
CA VAL A 454 -12.63 3.12 20.86
C VAL A 454 -13.09 4.08 19.77
N SER A 455 -12.93 3.69 18.52
CA SER A 455 -13.42 4.41 17.36
C SER A 455 -14.69 3.77 16.83
N GLN A 456 -15.70 4.58 16.54
CA GLN A 456 -16.96 4.13 15.96
C GLN A 456 -17.32 5.01 14.77
N VAL A 457 -17.81 4.41 13.69
CA VAL A 457 -18.28 5.11 12.50
C VAL A 457 -19.60 4.50 12.06
N LEU A 458 -20.63 5.33 11.96
CA LEU A 458 -21.89 4.99 11.32
C LEU A 458 -22.02 5.83 10.06
N SER A 459 -22.22 5.22 8.90
CA SER A 459 -22.33 5.93 7.63
C SER A 459 -23.52 5.48 6.81
N ALA A 460 -24.07 6.41 6.04
CA ALA A 460 -25.08 6.16 5.01
C ALA A 460 -24.76 7.01 3.77
N GLU A 461 -24.84 6.42 2.58
CA GLU A 461 -24.57 7.09 1.33
C GLU A 461 -25.56 6.64 0.25
N ALA A 462 -26.11 7.60 -0.48
CA ALA A 462 -26.97 7.39 -1.64
C ALA A 462 -26.28 7.90 -2.90
N VAL A 463 -26.21 7.09 -3.94
CA VAL A 463 -25.69 7.47 -5.25
C VAL A 463 -26.78 7.24 -6.29
N LEU A 464 -27.01 8.25 -7.13
CA LEU A 464 -27.91 8.23 -8.24
C LEU A 464 -27.14 8.58 -9.51
N ASN A 465 -27.10 7.69 -10.50
CA ASN A 465 -26.43 7.94 -11.77
C ASN A 465 -27.30 7.59 -12.97
N GLY A 466 -27.20 8.41 -14.02
CA GLY A 466 -27.96 8.27 -15.25
C GLY A 466 -27.73 9.45 -16.18
N ASP A 467 -28.32 9.37 -17.39
CA ASP A 467 -28.22 10.44 -18.35
C ASP A 467 -29.30 11.51 -18.10
N VAL A 468 -28.91 12.79 -18.03
CA VAL A 468 -29.85 13.91 -17.81
C VAL A 468 -30.31 14.55 -19.09
N PHE A 469 -29.52 14.50 -20.15
CA PHE A 469 -29.83 15.13 -21.43
C PHE A 469 -29.02 14.51 -22.57
N ASP A 470 -29.68 14.28 -23.71
CA ASP A 470 -29.00 13.76 -24.91
C ASP A 470 -28.46 14.89 -25.79
N LEU A 471 -27.14 14.88 -25.98
CA LEU A 471 -26.43 15.68 -26.97
C LEU A 471 -26.29 14.86 -28.27
N PRO A 472 -26.06 15.50 -29.41
CA PRO A 472 -25.79 14.80 -30.65
C PRO A 472 -24.61 13.81 -30.59
N ALA A 473 -23.64 14.05 -29.71
CA ALA A 473 -22.47 13.20 -29.51
C ALA A 473 -22.73 12.03 -28.55
N GLY A 474 -23.77 12.07 -27.70
CA GLY A 474 -24.16 11.08 -26.71
C GLY A 474 -24.90 11.70 -25.54
N GLY A 475 -25.38 10.92 -24.59
CA GLY A 475 -26.02 11.41 -23.36
C GLY A 475 -25.03 12.12 -22.42
N ILE A 476 -25.48 13.17 -21.74
CA ILE A 476 -24.72 13.75 -20.62
C ILE A 476 -24.91 12.84 -19.42
N SER A 477 -23.89 12.05 -19.11
CA SER A 477 -23.88 11.22 -17.90
C SER A 477 -23.79 12.12 -16.65
N SER A 478 -24.58 11.79 -15.65
CA SER A 478 -24.58 12.51 -14.36
C SER A 478 -24.57 11.54 -13.21
N THR A 479 -23.86 11.93 -12.15
CA THR A 479 -23.82 11.18 -10.87
C THR A 479 -24.00 12.14 -9.73
N PHE A 480 -24.98 11.86 -8.88
CA PHE A 480 -25.27 12.62 -7.65
C PHE A 480 -25.01 11.69 -6.48
N THR A 481 -24.17 12.15 -5.56
CA THR A 481 -23.85 11.45 -4.30
C THR A 481 -24.32 12.32 -3.13
N PHE A 482 -24.99 11.69 -2.16
CA PHE A 482 -25.38 12.30 -0.90
C PHE A 482 -24.97 11.36 0.22
N GLY A 483 -24.23 11.85 1.20
CA GLY A 483 -23.73 11.06 2.31
C GLY A 483 -23.93 11.75 3.64
N ALA A 484 -24.05 10.94 4.67
CA ALA A 484 -24.00 11.39 6.06
C ALA A 484 -23.26 10.35 6.88
N ASP A 485 -22.37 10.78 7.74
CA ASP A 485 -21.70 9.91 8.70
C ASP A 485 -21.53 10.61 10.05
N THR A 486 -21.57 9.82 11.11
CA THR A 486 -21.14 10.22 12.43
C THR A 486 -19.98 9.35 12.87
N ARG A 487 -18.97 9.97 13.42
CA ARG A 487 -17.75 9.33 13.91
C ARG A 487 -17.50 9.75 15.33
N SER A 488 -17.08 8.82 16.16
CA SER A 488 -16.60 9.12 17.51
C SER A 488 -15.29 8.41 17.78
N LEU A 489 -14.45 9.04 18.56
CA LEU A 489 -13.23 8.46 19.12
C LEU A 489 -13.16 8.82 20.60
N ASP A 490 -13.26 7.82 21.44
CA ASP A 490 -13.03 7.93 22.88
C ASP A 490 -11.64 7.33 23.16
N SER A 491 -10.77 8.09 23.83
CA SER A 491 -9.43 7.62 24.16
C SER A 491 -9.08 7.94 25.61
N THR A 492 -8.46 6.98 26.28
CA THR A 492 -7.95 7.10 27.63
C THR A 492 -6.49 6.65 27.64
N SER A 493 -5.60 7.46 28.17
CA SER A 493 -4.22 7.06 28.41
C SER A 493 -3.79 7.36 29.83
N VAL A 494 -3.06 6.42 30.44
CA VAL A 494 -2.39 6.60 31.72
C VAL A 494 -0.90 6.57 31.44
N ARG A 495 -0.25 7.71 31.61
CA ARG A 495 1.17 7.88 31.37
C ARG A 495 1.85 8.41 32.64
N SER A 496 2.81 7.66 33.15
CA SER A 496 3.49 8.00 34.39
C SER A 496 2.54 8.28 35.55
N GLY A 497 1.38 7.59 35.62
CA GLY A 497 0.33 7.78 36.59
C GLY A 497 -0.58 9.00 36.34
N LEU A 498 -0.35 9.76 35.26
CA LEU A 498 -1.25 10.83 34.82
C LEU A 498 -2.27 10.27 33.82
N THR A 499 -3.53 10.37 34.14
CA THR A 499 -4.62 9.98 33.24
C THR A 499 -5.00 11.15 32.36
N THR A 500 -5.10 10.89 31.07
CA THR A 500 -5.64 11.82 30.07
C THR A 500 -6.80 11.12 29.37
N GLU A 501 -7.96 11.76 29.40
CA GLU A 501 -9.16 11.30 28.69
C GLU A 501 -9.50 12.31 27.61
N ARG A 502 -9.85 11.80 26.43
CA ARG A 502 -10.31 12.60 25.30
C ARG A 502 -11.48 11.92 24.65
N SER A 503 -12.49 12.71 24.30
CA SER A 503 -13.64 12.26 23.53
C SER A 503 -13.92 13.29 22.45
N GLN A 504 -14.06 12.83 21.23
CA GLN A 504 -14.38 13.67 20.08
C GLN A 504 -15.41 12.97 19.20
N SER A 505 -16.37 13.74 18.73
CA SER A 505 -17.30 13.29 17.71
C SER A 505 -17.32 14.27 16.55
N ARG A 506 -17.59 13.73 15.35
CA ARG A 506 -17.74 14.50 14.13
C ARG A 506 -18.96 13.99 13.38
N ASP A 507 -19.86 14.88 13.09
CA ASP A 507 -20.93 14.65 12.14
C ASP A 507 -20.54 15.25 10.80
N ARG A 508 -20.76 14.54 9.72
CA ARG A 508 -20.48 14.99 8.36
C ARG A 508 -21.71 14.77 7.48
N PHE A 509 -22.02 15.79 6.70
CA PHE A 509 -22.94 15.72 5.57
C PHE A 509 -22.18 16.08 4.30
N ASN A 510 -22.31 15.31 3.25
CA ASN A 510 -21.63 15.60 1.97
C ASN A 510 -22.58 15.43 0.79
N GLY A 511 -22.36 16.26 -0.22
CA GLY A 511 -22.99 16.18 -1.53
C GLY A 511 -21.98 16.35 -2.64
N GLN A 512 -22.09 15.55 -3.70
CA GLN A 512 -21.27 15.66 -4.89
C GLN A 512 -22.14 15.54 -6.13
N ALA A 513 -21.85 16.36 -7.15
CA ALA A 513 -22.41 16.23 -8.49
C ALA A 513 -21.28 16.11 -9.49
N SER A 514 -21.36 15.12 -10.38
CA SER A 514 -20.39 14.87 -11.44
C SER A 514 -21.12 14.74 -12.78
N PHE A 515 -20.54 15.33 -13.84
CA PHE A 515 -21.11 15.35 -15.18
C PHE A 515 -20.05 14.91 -16.20
N GLY A 516 -20.41 13.98 -17.08
CA GLY A 516 -19.63 13.60 -18.24
C GLY A 516 -20.32 14.10 -19.50
N ILE A 517 -19.64 14.94 -20.28
CA ILE A 517 -20.20 15.68 -21.42
C ILE A 517 -19.50 15.22 -22.70
N PRO A 518 -20.13 14.37 -23.55
CA PRO A 518 -19.56 14.01 -24.85
C PRO A 518 -19.67 15.19 -25.83
N ILE A 519 -18.50 15.59 -26.39
CA ILE A 519 -18.38 16.75 -27.29
C ILE A 519 -18.27 16.30 -28.73
N ALA A 520 -17.45 15.29 -29.02
CA ALA A 520 -17.27 14.69 -30.34
C ALA A 520 -17.25 13.17 -30.24
N SER A 521 -17.82 12.50 -31.24
CA SER A 521 -17.84 11.05 -31.27
C SER A 521 -17.81 10.53 -32.71
N ARG A 522 -16.83 9.65 -32.97
CA ARG A 522 -16.76 8.93 -34.26
C ARG A 522 -17.93 7.99 -34.44
N ARG A 523 -18.42 7.44 -33.35
CA ARG A 523 -19.57 6.49 -33.36
C ARG A 523 -20.86 7.15 -33.83
N THR A 524 -21.16 8.35 -33.35
CA THR A 524 -22.39 9.08 -33.73
C THR A 524 -22.17 10.01 -34.94
N GLY A 525 -20.94 10.14 -35.45
CA GLY A 525 -20.60 11.01 -36.57
C GLY A 525 -20.60 12.49 -36.25
N VAL A 526 -20.59 12.87 -34.97
CA VAL A 526 -20.50 14.27 -34.51
C VAL A 526 -19.05 14.67 -34.42
N PHE A 527 -18.67 15.66 -35.21
CA PHE A 527 -17.29 16.15 -35.35
C PHE A 527 -16.23 15.02 -35.50
N PRO A 528 -16.44 14.05 -36.42
CA PRO A 528 -15.62 12.84 -36.51
C PRO A 528 -14.14 13.13 -36.80
N ALA A 529 -13.82 14.28 -37.36
CA ALA A 529 -12.44 14.71 -37.59
C ALA A 529 -11.68 15.04 -36.31
N LEU A 530 -12.36 15.36 -35.21
CA LEU A 530 -11.76 15.53 -33.89
C LEU A 530 -11.52 14.20 -33.17
N GLY A 531 -12.10 13.09 -33.66
CA GLY A 531 -12.06 11.83 -32.93
C GLY A 531 -13.15 11.75 -31.85
N ASP A 532 -12.84 11.06 -30.75
CA ASP A 532 -13.71 11.03 -29.57
C ASP A 532 -13.19 12.02 -28.54
N LEU A 533 -14.04 12.93 -28.09
CA LEU A 533 -13.73 14.00 -27.17
C LEU A 533 -14.85 14.13 -26.13
N SER A 534 -14.49 14.02 -24.86
CA SER A 534 -15.40 14.27 -23.74
C SER A 534 -14.76 15.17 -22.69
N ALA A 535 -15.58 15.94 -21.99
CA ALA A 535 -15.19 16.68 -20.81
C ALA A 535 -15.91 16.14 -19.59
N ASN A 536 -15.29 16.19 -18.43
CA ASN A 536 -15.95 15.91 -17.15
C ASN A 536 -15.80 17.12 -16.21
N PHE A 537 -16.79 17.27 -15.35
CA PHE A 537 -16.81 18.31 -14.33
C PHE A 537 -17.42 17.71 -13.06
N ASN A 538 -16.79 17.97 -11.91
CA ASN A 538 -17.31 17.56 -10.63
C ASN A 538 -17.18 18.66 -9.59
N VAL A 539 -18.20 18.78 -8.75
CA VAL A 539 -18.25 19.69 -7.60
C VAL A 539 -18.74 18.89 -6.39
N GLY A 540 -18.03 19.04 -5.30
CA GLY A 540 -18.37 18.45 -4.01
C GLY A 540 -18.38 19.51 -2.91
N TYR A 541 -19.24 19.31 -1.93
CA TYR A 541 -19.27 20.09 -0.70
C TYR A 541 -19.54 19.15 0.47
N GLU A 542 -18.80 19.34 1.54
CA GLU A 542 -19.02 18.63 2.79
C GLU A 542 -19.04 19.62 3.95
N GLU A 543 -19.93 19.38 4.89
CA GLU A 543 -20.06 20.13 6.13
C GLU A 543 -19.70 19.22 7.28
N LEU A 544 -18.69 19.62 8.07
CA LEU A 544 -18.22 18.92 9.25
C LEU A 544 -18.56 19.73 10.50
N SER A 545 -19.02 19.06 11.55
CA SER A 545 -19.42 19.73 12.80
C SER A 545 -18.27 20.45 13.51
N ASP A 546 -17.00 20.08 13.24
CA ASP A 546 -15.80 20.63 13.89
C ASP A 546 -14.92 21.48 12.96
N PHE A 547 -14.98 21.29 11.63
CA PHE A 547 -14.19 22.05 10.65
C PHE A 547 -15.01 22.90 9.68
N GLY A 548 -16.36 22.86 9.77
CA GLY A 548 -17.25 23.59 8.86
C GLY A 548 -17.23 23.07 7.44
N GLY A 549 -17.43 23.97 6.47
CA GLY A 549 -17.60 23.63 5.06
C GLY A 549 -16.29 23.44 4.32
N LEU A 550 -16.15 22.30 3.65
CA LEU A 550 -15.03 21.97 2.77
C LEU A 550 -15.54 21.72 1.35
N SER A 551 -14.80 22.16 0.35
CA SER A 551 -15.20 22.05 -1.05
C SER A 551 -14.21 21.21 -1.87
N THR A 552 -14.75 20.58 -2.91
CA THR A 552 -13.97 19.90 -3.95
C THR A 552 -14.43 20.40 -5.30
N LEU A 553 -13.48 20.76 -6.15
CA LEU A 553 -13.72 21.13 -7.55
C LEU A 553 -12.81 20.32 -8.45
N GLY A 554 -13.36 19.74 -9.53
CA GLY A 554 -12.55 19.02 -10.50
C GLY A 554 -13.09 19.21 -11.91
N PHE A 555 -12.17 19.18 -12.89
CA PHE A 555 -12.52 19.08 -14.30
C PHE A 555 -11.50 18.25 -15.05
N GLY A 556 -11.92 17.68 -16.16
CA GLY A 556 -11.05 16.89 -17.02
C GLY A 556 -11.52 16.88 -18.46
N VAL A 557 -10.61 16.53 -19.35
CA VAL A 557 -10.85 16.34 -20.78
C VAL A 557 -10.18 15.05 -21.21
N ASN A 558 -10.96 14.16 -21.79
CA ASN A 558 -10.50 12.94 -22.44
C ASN A 558 -10.60 13.12 -23.96
N TRP A 559 -9.49 12.97 -24.66
CA TRP A 559 -9.43 13.16 -26.10
C TRP A 559 -8.72 11.99 -26.79
N SER A 560 -9.45 11.29 -27.68
CA SER A 560 -8.91 10.24 -28.54
C SER A 560 -8.96 10.69 -29.99
N PRO A 561 -7.96 11.46 -30.48
CA PRO A 561 -7.94 11.98 -31.85
C PRO A 561 -7.91 10.89 -32.91
N ILE A 562 -7.28 9.78 -32.59
CA ILE A 562 -7.22 8.54 -33.35
C ILE A 562 -7.41 7.34 -32.43
N GLU A 563 -7.90 6.20 -32.95
CA GLU A 563 -8.17 5.00 -32.13
C GLU A 563 -6.98 4.53 -31.26
N PRO A 564 -5.71 4.54 -31.74
CA PRO A 564 -4.60 4.08 -30.94
C PRO A 564 -4.11 5.08 -29.88
N LEU A 565 -4.54 6.33 -29.88
CA LEU A 565 -4.05 7.38 -28.99
C LEU A 565 -5.18 7.96 -28.13
N SER A 566 -5.02 7.91 -26.82
CA SER A 566 -5.88 8.58 -25.84
C SER A 566 -5.05 9.57 -25.00
N LEU A 567 -5.55 10.78 -24.88
CA LEU A 567 -4.96 11.87 -24.09
C LEU A 567 -5.94 12.27 -22.99
N LEU A 568 -5.38 12.59 -21.82
CA LEU A 568 -6.11 13.03 -20.64
C LEU A 568 -5.48 14.29 -20.08
N VAL A 569 -6.30 15.27 -19.76
CA VAL A 569 -5.94 16.44 -18.95
C VAL A 569 -6.93 16.53 -17.82
N SER A 570 -6.48 16.65 -16.57
CA SER A 570 -7.40 16.86 -15.44
C SER A 570 -6.79 17.75 -14.36
N TYR A 571 -7.67 18.40 -13.63
CA TYR A 571 -7.39 19.24 -12.46
C TYR A 571 -8.34 18.89 -11.33
N THR A 572 -7.84 18.89 -10.11
CA THR A 572 -8.65 18.74 -8.89
C THR A 572 -8.14 19.72 -7.82
N ASP A 573 -9.05 20.40 -7.15
CA ASP A 573 -8.82 21.27 -5.99
C ASP A 573 -9.71 20.72 -4.85
N GLU A 574 -9.10 20.33 -3.75
CA GLU A 574 -9.76 19.56 -2.69
C GLU A 574 -9.29 20.03 -1.31
N HIS A 575 -10.23 20.50 -0.50
CA HIS A 575 -10.01 20.76 0.92
C HIS A 575 -10.25 19.48 1.73
N GLY A 576 -9.45 19.24 2.77
CA GLY A 576 -9.55 18.07 3.63
C GLY A 576 -9.30 18.41 5.09
N ALA A 577 -10.15 17.87 5.98
CA ALA A 577 -9.92 17.95 7.41
C ALA A 577 -9.02 16.81 7.90
N PRO A 578 -8.26 17.00 9.00
CA PRO A 578 -7.57 15.92 9.68
C PRO A 578 -8.57 14.85 10.14
N THR A 579 -8.13 13.61 10.16
CA THR A 579 -8.95 12.52 10.71
C THR A 579 -9.12 12.69 12.22
N ILE A 580 -10.19 12.12 12.79
CA ILE A 580 -10.39 12.13 14.25
C ILE A 580 -9.23 11.48 14.98
N SER A 581 -8.63 10.41 14.42
CA SER A 581 -7.45 9.77 14.96
C SER A 581 -6.22 10.69 14.97
N GLN A 582 -5.99 11.43 13.89
CA GLN A 582 -4.90 12.42 13.86
C GLN A 582 -5.05 13.51 14.91
N LEU A 583 -6.31 13.86 15.27
CA LEU A 583 -6.60 14.85 16.31
C LEU A 583 -6.55 14.25 17.73
N ASN A 584 -7.01 13.01 17.91
CA ASN A 584 -7.45 12.55 19.25
C ASN A 584 -6.93 11.15 19.66
N ASP A 585 -6.08 10.49 18.88
CA ASP A 585 -5.49 9.23 19.31
C ASP A 585 -4.80 9.37 20.68
N PRO A 586 -4.83 8.33 21.51
CA PRO A 586 -4.22 8.38 22.84
C PRO A 586 -2.73 8.64 22.77
N THR A 587 -2.22 9.43 23.69
CA THR A 587 -0.78 9.69 23.78
C THR A 587 -0.07 8.45 24.30
N ILE A 588 0.87 7.92 23.53
CA ILE A 588 1.68 6.73 23.84
C ILE A 588 3.14 7.13 23.96
N SER A 589 3.81 6.68 25.03
CA SER A 589 5.25 6.82 25.21
C SER A 589 5.93 5.49 24.96
N THR A 590 6.91 5.47 24.08
CA THR A 590 7.75 4.30 23.81
C THR A 590 9.15 4.57 24.32
N PRO A 591 9.57 3.95 25.44
CA PRO A 591 10.92 4.11 25.96
C PRO A 591 11.95 3.35 25.11
N ASN A 592 13.20 3.76 25.20
CA ASN A 592 14.33 3.14 24.51
C ASN A 592 14.16 3.05 22.99
N ALA A 593 13.41 3.97 22.40
CA ALA A 593 13.29 4.06 20.94
C ALA A 593 14.65 4.51 20.36
N PRO A 594 15.28 3.73 19.48
CA PRO A 594 16.54 4.11 18.87
C PRO A 594 16.31 5.19 17.81
N VAL A 595 17.04 6.30 17.95
CA VAL A 595 16.96 7.45 17.04
C VAL A 595 18.37 7.93 16.75
N PHE A 596 18.66 8.27 15.49
CA PHE A 596 19.91 8.89 15.14
C PHE A 596 19.84 10.38 15.43
N ASP A 597 20.67 10.83 16.37
CA ASP A 597 20.80 12.24 16.74
C ASP A 597 22.03 12.82 16.06
N PHE A 598 21.82 13.67 15.06
CA PHE A 598 22.88 14.34 14.30
C PHE A 598 23.72 15.31 15.17
N ALA A 599 23.16 15.78 16.28
CA ALA A 599 23.84 16.69 17.21
C ALA A 599 24.62 15.96 18.32
N ALA A 600 24.50 14.63 18.41
CA ALA A 600 25.22 13.83 19.39
C ALA A 600 26.64 13.54 18.89
N GLY A 601 27.62 14.24 19.43
CA GLY A 601 29.03 14.11 19.03
C GLY A 601 29.32 14.61 17.60
N PRO A 602 30.57 14.55 17.13
CA PRO A 602 30.95 15.04 15.81
C PRO A 602 30.55 14.09 14.66
N ALA A 603 30.24 12.83 14.98
CA ALA A 603 29.85 11.80 14.01
C ALA A 603 28.35 11.51 14.05
N GLY A 604 27.56 12.20 14.89
CA GLY A 604 26.21 11.79 15.24
C GLY A 604 26.19 10.43 15.95
N GLU A 605 25.16 10.14 16.70
CA GLU A 605 25.06 8.87 17.42
C GLU A 605 23.61 8.37 17.43
N THR A 606 23.41 7.05 17.43
CA THR A 606 22.09 6.48 17.71
C THR A 606 21.87 6.46 19.21
N VAL A 607 20.93 7.29 19.68
CA VAL A 607 20.56 7.41 21.09
C VAL A 607 19.24 6.67 21.37
N LEU A 608 19.06 6.20 22.60
CA LEU A 608 17.82 5.58 23.06
C LEU A 608 16.99 6.63 23.78
N VAL A 609 15.87 7.02 23.20
CA VAL A 609 15.02 8.11 23.71
C VAL A 609 13.60 7.64 23.99
N THR A 610 12.82 8.44 24.67
CA THR A 610 11.37 8.23 24.76
C THR A 610 10.69 8.93 23.59
N ARG A 611 10.13 8.15 22.68
CA ARG A 611 9.29 8.66 21.60
C ARG A 611 7.85 8.81 22.07
N ILE A 612 7.22 9.95 21.75
CA ILE A 612 5.84 10.27 22.10
C ILE A 612 5.03 10.28 20.78
N ASP A 613 4.05 9.39 20.70
CA ASP A 613 3.10 9.26 19.59
C ASP A 613 1.69 9.61 20.08
N GLY A 614 0.74 9.81 19.17
CA GLY A 614 -0.66 10.07 19.45
C GLY A 614 -1.27 11.14 18.55
N GLY A 615 -2.49 11.58 18.86
CA GLY A 615 -3.17 12.64 18.13
C GLY A 615 -2.71 14.04 18.53
N ASN A 616 -2.83 14.98 17.58
CA ASN A 616 -2.58 16.41 17.80
C ASN A 616 -3.86 17.21 17.54
N PRO A 617 -4.49 17.78 18.59
CA PRO A 617 -5.74 18.54 18.45
C PRO A 617 -5.57 19.89 17.72
N ASP A 618 -4.34 20.36 17.52
CA ASP A 618 -4.03 21.67 16.94
C ASP A 618 -3.88 21.62 15.40
N LEU A 619 -4.25 20.50 14.77
CA LEU A 619 -4.17 20.36 13.32
C LEU A 619 -5.25 21.17 12.62
N ASN A 620 -4.87 21.82 11.52
CA ASN A 620 -5.74 22.53 10.60
C ASN A 620 -6.15 21.65 9.40
N SER A 621 -7.18 22.10 8.66
CA SER A 621 -7.50 21.51 7.34
C SER A 621 -6.42 21.83 6.32
N ASP A 622 -6.22 20.95 5.36
CA ASP A 622 -5.31 21.15 4.21
C ASP A 622 -6.08 21.48 2.93
N ASN A 623 -5.38 22.05 1.95
CA ASN A 623 -5.89 22.23 0.59
C ASN A 623 -4.93 21.60 -0.43
N ARG A 624 -5.45 20.68 -1.26
CA ARG A 624 -4.68 19.95 -2.25
C ARG A 624 -5.12 20.25 -3.68
N LYS A 625 -4.18 20.67 -4.51
CA LYS A 625 -4.35 20.98 -5.94
C LYS A 625 -3.53 20.02 -6.77
N VAL A 626 -4.17 19.32 -7.71
CA VAL A 626 -3.50 18.30 -8.54
C VAL A 626 -3.78 18.54 -10.02
N TRP A 627 -2.72 18.67 -10.82
CA TRP A 627 -2.76 18.61 -12.27
C TRP A 627 -2.25 17.28 -12.77
N LYS A 628 -2.91 16.71 -13.78
CA LYS A 628 -2.49 15.47 -14.44
C LYS A 628 -2.60 15.60 -15.95
N LEU A 629 -1.53 15.18 -16.65
CA LEU A 629 -1.50 15.00 -18.10
C LEU A 629 -1.18 13.53 -18.37
N GLY A 630 -2.06 12.83 -19.08
CA GLY A 630 -1.91 11.42 -19.41
C GLY A 630 -1.91 11.18 -20.91
N ALA A 631 -1.14 10.22 -21.39
CA ALA A 631 -1.14 9.72 -22.74
C ALA A 631 -1.08 8.19 -22.75
N THR A 632 -1.99 7.56 -23.47
CA THR A 632 -2.01 6.10 -23.69
C THR A 632 -1.95 5.83 -25.18
N LEU A 633 -0.97 5.02 -25.61
CA LEU A 633 -0.78 4.65 -27.02
C LEU A 633 -0.86 3.13 -27.19
N LYS A 634 -1.72 2.67 -28.11
CA LYS A 634 -1.85 1.28 -28.56
C LYS A 634 -1.42 1.18 -30.04
N PRO A 635 -0.12 1.06 -30.32
CA PRO A 635 0.38 1.22 -31.70
C PRO A 635 -0.11 0.10 -32.64
N TRP A 636 -0.50 -1.06 -32.13
CA TRP A 636 -0.95 -2.20 -32.93
C TRP A 636 -2.27 -2.77 -32.38
N SER A 637 -3.25 -2.91 -33.24
CA SER A 637 -4.57 -3.46 -32.86
C SER A 637 -4.57 -4.96 -32.56
N GLU A 638 -3.66 -5.73 -33.19
CA GLU A 638 -3.58 -7.18 -33.05
C GLU A 638 -2.65 -7.63 -31.90
N THR A 639 -1.83 -6.74 -31.38
CA THR A 639 -0.88 -7.01 -30.32
C THR A 639 -1.33 -6.33 -29.03
N ASP A 640 -1.43 -7.08 -27.95
CA ASP A 640 -1.73 -6.52 -26.64
C ASP A 640 -0.49 -5.81 -26.09
N PHE A 641 -0.18 -4.66 -26.68
CA PHE A 641 0.91 -3.78 -26.32
C PHE A 641 0.41 -2.35 -26.15
N ARG A 642 0.71 -1.76 -25.01
CA ARG A 642 0.32 -0.39 -24.63
C ARG A 642 1.48 0.34 -24.03
N ILE A 643 1.61 1.61 -24.35
CA ILE A 643 2.53 2.55 -23.72
C ILE A 643 1.68 3.59 -22.99
N GLN A 644 2.04 3.90 -21.77
CA GLN A 644 1.39 4.92 -20.95
C GLN A 644 2.44 5.89 -20.43
N SER A 645 2.12 7.18 -20.44
CA SER A 645 2.92 8.23 -19.82
C SER A 645 2.01 9.18 -19.08
N THR A 646 2.32 9.48 -17.84
CA THR A 646 1.54 10.39 -16.99
C THR A 646 2.50 11.37 -16.34
N TRP A 647 2.21 12.66 -16.48
CA TRP A 647 2.80 13.71 -15.69
C TRP A 647 1.80 14.15 -14.62
N THR A 648 2.26 14.30 -13.38
CA THR A 648 1.46 14.74 -12.24
C THR A 648 2.19 15.87 -11.52
N TYR A 649 1.46 16.94 -11.19
CA TYR A 649 1.90 17.99 -10.28
C TYR A 649 0.89 18.09 -9.13
N SER A 650 1.36 18.01 -7.90
CA SER A 650 0.55 18.11 -6.68
C SER A 650 1.12 19.17 -5.76
N LEU A 651 0.28 20.11 -5.36
CA LEU A 651 0.54 21.11 -4.33
C LEU A 651 -0.45 20.87 -3.18
N THR A 652 0.03 20.71 -1.96
CA THR A 652 -0.81 20.67 -0.75
C THR A 652 -0.37 21.78 0.18
N GLU A 653 -1.26 22.72 0.44
CA GLU A 653 -1.10 23.80 1.41
C GLU A 653 -1.62 23.34 2.77
N ASP A 654 -1.00 23.77 3.89
CA ASP A 654 -1.29 23.29 5.25
C ASP A 654 -1.23 21.76 5.38
N ALA A 655 -0.28 21.12 4.70
CA ALA A 655 -0.20 19.68 4.53
C ALA A 655 -0.09 18.96 5.88
N ILE A 656 -1.03 18.07 6.18
CA ILE A 656 -1.02 17.22 7.38
C ILE A 656 -0.07 16.05 7.14
N ALA A 657 1.03 15.98 7.90
CA ALA A 657 2.03 14.93 7.75
C ALA A 657 2.42 14.28 9.08
N ALA A 658 2.91 13.03 9.00
CA ALA A 658 3.62 12.39 10.09
C ALA A 658 4.93 13.13 10.36
N PHE A 659 5.43 13.02 11.59
CA PHE A 659 6.66 13.67 12.00
C PHE A 659 7.86 13.17 11.14
N PRO A 660 8.67 14.07 10.54
CA PRO A 660 9.76 13.69 9.65
C PRO A 660 10.95 13.06 10.39
N THR A 661 11.97 12.65 9.64
CA THR A 661 13.27 12.26 10.20
C THR A 661 13.91 13.43 10.97
N LEU A 662 14.47 13.12 12.12
CA LEU A 662 15.08 14.11 12.99
C LEU A 662 16.38 14.64 12.35
N THR A 663 16.32 15.84 11.77
CA THR A 663 17.48 16.54 11.25
C THR A 663 17.72 17.83 12.05
N PRO A 664 18.92 18.41 12.05
CA PRO A 664 19.20 19.67 12.75
C PRO A 664 18.30 20.82 12.28
N GLU A 665 17.94 20.85 11.00
CA GLU A 665 17.04 21.85 10.42
C GLU A 665 15.62 21.70 10.96
N LEU A 666 15.15 20.45 11.11
CA LEU A 666 13.83 20.16 11.68
C LEU A 666 13.79 20.56 13.17
N GLU A 667 14.84 20.23 13.94
CA GLU A 667 14.94 20.62 15.34
C GLU A 667 14.98 22.14 15.51
N ALA A 668 15.74 22.83 14.65
CA ALA A 668 15.79 24.30 14.65
C ALA A 668 14.44 24.93 14.31
N ALA A 669 13.67 24.29 13.42
CA ALA A 669 12.32 24.75 13.02
C ALA A 669 11.25 24.45 14.08
N LEU A 670 11.39 23.37 14.84
CA LEU A 670 10.39 22.86 15.77
C LEU A 670 10.98 22.54 17.15
N PRO A 671 11.66 23.52 17.82
CA PRO A 671 12.43 23.27 19.05
C PRO A 671 11.57 22.73 20.19
N ASP A 672 10.30 23.10 20.27
CA ASP A 672 9.36 22.66 21.32
C ASP A 672 9.02 21.16 21.26
N ARG A 673 9.34 20.50 20.14
CA ARG A 673 9.13 19.06 19.96
C ARG A 673 10.27 18.21 20.53
N PHE A 674 11.41 18.81 20.84
CA PHE A 674 12.61 18.11 21.28
C PHE A 674 12.92 18.45 22.72
N ASN A 675 13.12 17.44 23.53
CA ASN A 675 13.53 17.61 24.92
C ASN A 675 14.95 17.09 25.09
N ARG A 676 15.88 18.02 25.32
CA ARG A 676 17.28 17.72 25.63
C ARG A 676 17.56 17.95 27.09
N ASP A 677 18.44 17.13 27.67
CA ASP A 677 18.92 17.32 29.01
C ASP A 677 19.90 18.52 29.08
N PRO A 678 20.27 18.97 30.26
CA PRO A 678 21.24 20.08 30.40
C PRO A 678 22.65 19.81 29.80
N ALA A 679 22.97 18.54 29.52
CA ALA A 679 24.20 18.15 28.83
C ALA A 679 24.06 18.18 27.28
N GLY A 680 22.83 18.43 26.78
CA GLY A 680 22.54 18.49 25.37
C GLY A 680 22.08 17.15 24.76
N ASN A 681 22.00 16.08 25.56
CA ASN A 681 21.55 14.77 25.07
C ASN A 681 20.04 14.75 24.81
N LEU A 682 19.62 14.19 23.70
CA LEU A 682 18.20 14.01 23.39
C LEU A 682 17.60 12.95 24.34
N VAL A 683 16.59 13.34 25.11
CA VAL A 683 15.90 12.48 26.10
C VAL A 683 14.56 11.98 25.55
N SER A 684 13.82 12.87 24.91
CA SER A 684 12.54 12.54 24.29
C SER A 684 12.19 13.49 23.17
N PHE A 685 11.31 13.06 22.26
CA PHE A 685 10.76 13.92 21.24
C PHE A 685 9.28 13.58 21.00
N ASP A 686 8.54 14.61 20.57
CA ASP A 686 7.12 14.52 20.24
C ASP A 686 6.93 14.28 18.74
N ALA A 687 6.60 13.04 18.37
CA ALA A 687 6.41 12.57 16.99
C ALA A 687 4.95 12.65 16.52
N ARG A 688 4.07 13.35 17.24
CA ARG A 688 2.68 13.53 16.83
C ARG A 688 2.59 14.32 15.52
N PRO A 689 1.55 14.08 14.68
CA PRO A 689 1.40 14.74 13.39
C PRO A 689 1.32 16.27 13.52
N LEU A 690 1.66 16.97 12.44
CA LEU A 690 1.64 18.44 12.35
C LEU A 690 1.25 18.89 10.94
N ASN A 691 0.86 20.17 10.80
CA ASN A 691 0.73 20.80 9.50
C ASN A 691 2.08 21.39 9.08
N PHE A 692 2.43 21.17 7.83
CA PHE A 692 3.47 21.90 7.13
C PHE A 692 2.84 22.96 6.23
N ASP A 693 3.51 24.09 6.03
CA ASP A 693 3.00 25.18 5.20
C ASP A 693 2.67 24.70 3.79
N ARG A 694 3.58 23.90 3.19
CA ARG A 694 3.39 23.42 1.82
C ARG A 694 4.13 22.12 1.54
N PHE A 695 3.52 21.26 0.75
CA PHE A 695 4.12 20.08 0.16
C PHE A 695 3.93 20.10 -1.36
N GLU A 696 5.03 20.12 -2.12
CA GLU A 696 5.03 20.11 -3.58
C GLU A 696 5.67 18.86 -4.15
N ARG A 697 4.98 18.22 -5.10
CA ARG A 697 5.50 17.06 -5.82
C ARG A 697 5.22 17.16 -7.30
N GLN A 698 6.21 16.81 -8.12
CA GLN A 698 6.08 16.68 -9.55
C GLN A 698 6.76 15.42 -10.04
N ASP A 699 6.05 14.57 -10.78
CA ASP A 699 6.59 13.35 -11.34
C ASP A 699 6.11 13.05 -12.76
N ILE A 700 6.92 12.28 -13.49
CA ILE A 700 6.58 11.67 -14.78
C ILE A 700 6.71 10.17 -14.62
N ARG A 701 5.61 9.45 -14.85
CA ARG A 701 5.61 7.97 -14.87
C ARG A 701 5.34 7.47 -16.27
N THR A 702 6.30 6.78 -16.87
CA THR A 702 6.20 6.21 -18.22
C THR A 702 6.42 4.72 -18.18
N GLY A 703 5.61 3.95 -18.88
CA GLY A 703 5.78 2.50 -18.92
C GLY A 703 5.04 1.85 -20.08
N PHE A 704 5.19 0.53 -20.16
CA PHE A 704 4.49 -0.27 -21.15
C PHE A 704 3.98 -1.59 -20.55
N ASN A 705 2.93 -2.11 -21.16
CA ASN A 705 2.37 -3.43 -20.90
C ASN A 705 2.37 -4.24 -22.18
N TYR A 706 2.84 -5.48 -22.13
CA TYR A 706 2.88 -6.41 -23.24
C TYR A 706 2.39 -7.78 -22.82
N SER A 707 1.46 -8.35 -23.57
CA SER A 707 0.96 -9.70 -23.32
C SER A 707 0.86 -10.48 -24.64
N ARG A 708 1.35 -11.74 -24.61
CA ARG A 708 1.34 -12.61 -25.78
C ARG A 708 1.07 -14.06 -25.43
N ALA A 709 0.18 -14.70 -26.19
CA ALA A 709 0.04 -16.15 -26.17
C ALA A 709 1.18 -16.81 -26.99
N PHE A 710 1.69 -17.95 -26.53
CA PHE A 710 2.72 -18.73 -27.19
C PHE A 710 2.38 -20.24 -27.18
N GLY A 711 3.05 -21.00 -28.03
CA GLY A 711 2.82 -22.43 -28.20
C GLY A 711 1.70 -22.74 -29.22
N GLN A 712 1.66 -23.97 -29.71
CA GLN A 712 0.61 -24.40 -30.63
C GLN A 712 -0.64 -24.78 -29.85
N PRO A 713 -1.85 -24.45 -30.35
CA PRO A 713 -3.10 -25.02 -29.83
C PRO A 713 -2.99 -26.54 -29.86
N GLY A 714 -3.26 -27.19 -28.73
CA GLY A 714 -3.42 -28.65 -28.73
C GLY A 714 -4.56 -29.07 -29.64
N PRO A 715 -4.58 -30.32 -30.11
CA PRO A 715 -5.69 -30.82 -30.91
C PRO A 715 -7.00 -30.61 -30.14
N ALA A 716 -8.00 -30.00 -30.80
CA ALA A 716 -9.33 -29.89 -30.24
C ALA A 716 -9.78 -31.26 -29.77
N ALA A 717 -10.27 -31.38 -28.54
CA ALA A 717 -10.75 -32.65 -28.00
C ALA A 717 -11.79 -33.21 -28.97
N THR A 718 -11.46 -34.28 -29.64
CA THR A 718 -12.37 -35.00 -30.52
C THR A 718 -13.54 -35.46 -29.65
N PRO A 719 -14.80 -35.17 -30.00
CA PRO A 719 -15.93 -35.74 -29.27
C PRO A 719 -15.82 -37.27 -29.34
N LEU A 720 -15.86 -37.93 -28.20
CA LEU A 720 -15.89 -39.40 -28.12
C LEU A 720 -17.11 -39.88 -28.92
N PRO A 721 -16.96 -40.80 -29.91
CA PRO A 721 -18.09 -41.37 -30.61
C PRO A 721 -18.86 -42.27 -29.64
N GLY A 722 -20.07 -41.92 -29.30
CA GLY A 722 -20.97 -42.84 -28.60
C GLY A 722 -21.80 -42.30 -27.43
N MET A 723 -21.87 -41.02 -27.18
CA MET A 723 -22.94 -40.53 -26.29
C MET A 723 -24.03 -39.82 -27.06
N PRO A 724 -25.34 -40.11 -26.80
CA PRO A 724 -26.45 -39.39 -27.42
C PRO A 724 -26.37 -37.91 -27.05
N GLY A 725 -26.43 -37.03 -28.06
CA GLY A 725 -26.25 -35.60 -27.89
C GLY A 725 -27.22 -34.97 -26.91
N GLY A 726 -26.76 -34.56 -25.78
CA GLY A 726 -27.40 -33.54 -24.97
C GLY A 726 -27.35 -32.21 -25.73
N ALA A 727 -28.51 -31.65 -26.03
CA ALA A 727 -28.68 -30.41 -26.76
C ALA A 727 -27.84 -29.26 -26.10
N ARG A 728 -26.98 -28.62 -26.90
CA ARG A 728 -26.41 -27.32 -26.56
C ARG A 728 -27.53 -26.35 -26.28
N PRO A 729 -27.54 -25.58 -25.20
CA PRO A 729 -28.44 -24.46 -25.09
C PRO A 729 -27.99 -23.41 -26.13
N ALA A 730 -28.86 -23.11 -27.07
CA ALA A 730 -28.73 -21.96 -27.95
C ALA A 730 -28.84 -20.66 -27.11
N PRO A 731 -28.16 -19.57 -27.50
CA PRO A 731 -28.34 -18.28 -26.83
C PRO A 731 -29.81 -17.85 -27.00
N GLY A 732 -30.50 -17.68 -25.87
CA GLY A 732 -31.91 -17.31 -25.87
C GLY A 732 -32.11 -15.90 -26.39
N LEU A 733 -32.78 -15.79 -27.53
CA LEU A 733 -33.48 -14.59 -27.96
C LEU A 733 -34.84 -14.57 -27.23
N GLY A 734 -34.98 -13.69 -26.26
CA GLY A 734 -36.26 -13.35 -25.68
C GLY A 734 -37.03 -12.45 -26.63
N ALA A 735 -38.08 -12.97 -27.21
CA ALA A 735 -39.14 -12.16 -27.83
C ALA A 735 -40.49 -12.61 -27.27
N PRO A 736 -41.42 -11.71 -26.96
CA PRO A 736 -42.72 -12.05 -26.37
C PRO A 736 -43.62 -12.73 -27.36
N MET A 737 -44.15 -13.90 -26.97
CA MET A 737 -45.12 -14.69 -27.76
C MET A 737 -46.50 -14.08 -27.55
N ILE A 738 -47.07 -13.46 -28.62
CA ILE A 738 -48.51 -13.14 -28.68
C ILE A 738 -49.22 -14.37 -29.19
N ILE A 739 -50.03 -14.99 -28.35
CA ILE A 739 -50.95 -16.05 -28.71
C ILE A 739 -52.11 -15.42 -29.48
N ARG A 740 -52.32 -15.81 -30.74
CA ARG A 740 -53.62 -15.69 -31.41
C ARG A 740 -54.04 -17.05 -31.90
N GLN A 741 -55.20 -17.43 -31.43
CA GLN A 741 -55.91 -18.64 -31.67
C GLN A 741 -56.71 -18.53 -33.00
N GLY A 742 -56.75 -19.62 -33.78
CA GLY A 742 -57.89 -19.92 -34.66
C GLY A 742 -57.57 -20.22 -36.10
N GLY A 743 -58.03 -21.42 -36.59
CA GLY A 743 -58.42 -21.64 -37.97
C GLY A 743 -57.87 -22.89 -38.65
N ASP A 744 -58.75 -23.88 -38.77
CA ASP A 744 -58.63 -25.19 -39.39
C ASP A 744 -58.28 -25.23 -40.90
N GLY A 745 -57.56 -26.34 -41.28
CA GLY A 745 -57.81 -27.18 -42.45
C GLY A 745 -57.15 -26.87 -43.82
N PRO A 746 -57.16 -27.81 -44.78
CA PRO A 746 -56.54 -29.14 -44.76
C PRO A 746 -55.50 -29.39 -45.88
N ARG A 747 -54.74 -30.48 -45.75
CA ARG A 747 -54.07 -31.41 -46.74
C ARG A 747 -53.83 -31.03 -48.19
N GLY A 748 -52.61 -31.25 -48.68
CA GLY A 748 -52.28 -31.43 -50.10
C GLY A 748 -50.89 -32.02 -50.29
N ASP A 749 -50.85 -33.22 -50.90
CA ASP A 749 -49.69 -34.08 -51.17
C ASP A 749 -48.62 -33.49 -52.15
N GLY A 750 -47.35 -33.86 -51.96
CA GLY A 750 -46.23 -34.22 -52.75
C GLY A 750 -46.05 -33.72 -54.21
N PRO A 751 -44.99 -34.11 -54.92
CA PRO A 751 -43.72 -34.75 -54.60
C PRO A 751 -42.50 -34.17 -55.34
N ARG A 752 -41.32 -34.64 -54.91
CA ARG A 752 -40.00 -34.87 -55.59
C ARG A 752 -39.44 -33.91 -56.63
N GLY A 753 -38.14 -33.61 -56.38
CA GLY A 753 -37.15 -33.67 -57.47
C GLY A 753 -36.04 -32.63 -57.52
N GLY A 754 -34.85 -33.07 -57.32
CA GLY A 754 -33.74 -32.76 -58.17
C GLY A 754 -32.78 -31.60 -57.78
N PRO A 755 -31.53 -31.69 -58.18
CA PRO A 755 -30.41 -31.22 -57.47
C PRO A 755 -29.78 -29.98 -58.09
N GLY A 756 -28.89 -29.30 -57.25
CA GLY A 756 -27.78 -28.56 -57.80
C GLY A 756 -27.85 -27.05 -57.71
N GLY A 757 -26.83 -26.47 -57.12
CA GLY A 757 -26.56 -25.07 -57.31
C GLY A 757 -25.78 -24.52 -56.12
N GLY A 758 -24.44 -24.63 -56.14
CA GLY A 758 -23.56 -23.93 -55.18
C GLY A 758 -23.64 -22.42 -55.36
N GLY A 759 -24.01 -21.76 -54.29
CA GLY A 759 -23.88 -20.30 -54.18
C GLY A 759 -22.72 -19.93 -53.21
N PRO A 760 -21.97 -18.90 -53.50
CA PRO A 760 -20.81 -18.55 -52.68
C PRO A 760 -21.21 -18.03 -51.31
N GLN A 761 -20.65 -18.65 -50.27
CA GLN A 761 -20.77 -18.13 -48.90
C GLN A 761 -20.01 -16.79 -48.80
N MET A 762 -20.73 -15.69 -48.70
CA MET A 762 -20.18 -14.41 -48.25
C MET A 762 -19.74 -14.56 -46.79
N ARG A 763 -18.45 -14.53 -46.60
CA ARG A 763 -17.87 -14.26 -45.26
C ARG A 763 -18.18 -12.81 -44.91
N MET A 764 -19.15 -12.55 -44.06
CA MET A 764 -19.28 -11.30 -43.36
C MET A 764 -18.16 -11.21 -42.30
N GLY A 765 -17.21 -10.32 -42.52
CA GLY A 765 -16.22 -9.91 -41.55
C GLY A 765 -16.90 -9.06 -40.48
N GLY A 766 -17.31 -9.68 -39.38
CA GLY A 766 -17.71 -9.01 -38.16
C GLY A 766 -16.44 -8.71 -37.35
N GLY A 767 -16.00 -7.45 -37.33
CA GLY A 767 -14.98 -6.93 -36.40
C GLY A 767 -15.58 -6.87 -34.99
N GLY A 768 -15.63 -7.97 -34.29
CA GLY A 768 -15.84 -8.05 -32.84
C GLY A 768 -14.57 -8.60 -32.24
N GLY A 769 -13.94 -7.84 -31.34
CA GLY A 769 -12.72 -8.24 -30.62
C GLY A 769 -12.90 -9.64 -30.02
N ARG A 770 -12.30 -10.65 -30.67
CA ARG A 770 -12.15 -11.97 -30.10
C ARG A 770 -11.18 -11.89 -28.94
N GLY A 771 -11.67 -11.78 -27.70
CA GLY A 771 -10.98 -12.22 -26.53
C GLY A 771 -10.60 -13.70 -26.75
N GLY A 772 -9.39 -13.95 -27.23
CA GLY A 772 -8.90 -15.29 -27.53
C GLY A 772 -8.67 -16.03 -26.22
N GLY A 773 -9.67 -16.78 -25.76
CA GLY A 773 -9.48 -17.77 -24.71
C GLY A 773 -8.34 -18.72 -25.11
N MET A 774 -7.44 -19.01 -24.16
CA MET A 774 -6.30 -19.90 -24.39
C MET A 774 -6.79 -21.30 -24.74
N GLN A 775 -6.36 -21.82 -25.88
CA GLN A 775 -6.66 -23.20 -26.24
C GLN A 775 -5.77 -24.16 -25.45
N PRO A 776 -6.21 -25.38 -25.13
CA PRO A 776 -5.39 -26.36 -24.44
C PRO A 776 -4.02 -26.49 -25.10
N GLY A 777 -2.93 -26.39 -24.31
CA GLY A 777 -1.55 -26.48 -24.80
C GLY A 777 -0.88 -25.14 -25.13
N GLN A 778 -1.61 -24.03 -25.16
CA GLN A 778 -1.02 -22.70 -25.26
C GLN A 778 -0.52 -22.21 -23.88
N GLY A 779 0.52 -21.40 -23.89
CA GLY A 779 1.01 -20.63 -22.75
C GLY A 779 0.78 -19.13 -22.96
N ARG A 780 0.99 -18.35 -21.94
CA ARG A 780 0.94 -16.88 -21.99
C ARG A 780 2.15 -16.27 -21.30
N PHE A 781 2.63 -15.18 -21.87
CA PHE A 781 3.68 -14.35 -21.32
C PHE A 781 3.15 -12.92 -21.16
N ASN A 782 3.39 -12.33 -20.00
CA ASN A 782 3.09 -10.94 -19.68
C ASN A 782 4.36 -10.22 -19.25
N LEU A 783 4.53 -8.97 -19.68
CA LEU A 783 5.63 -8.10 -19.27
C LEU A 783 5.10 -6.68 -19.10
N SER A 784 5.42 -6.07 -17.95
CA SER A 784 5.14 -4.67 -17.66
C SER A 784 6.40 -4.01 -17.11
N VAL A 785 6.72 -2.82 -17.58
CA VAL A 785 7.82 -2.03 -17.04
C VAL A 785 7.37 -0.57 -16.94
N TYR A 786 7.60 0.05 -15.78
CA TYR A 786 7.30 1.44 -15.50
C TYR A 786 8.54 2.12 -14.94
N HIS A 787 8.82 3.33 -15.42
CA HIS A 787 9.84 4.22 -14.91
C HIS A 787 9.17 5.49 -14.39
N THR A 788 9.42 5.83 -13.13
CA THR A 788 8.98 7.09 -12.52
C THR A 788 10.21 7.97 -12.34
N VAL A 789 10.11 9.19 -12.86
CA VAL A 789 11.10 10.26 -12.66
C VAL A 789 10.44 11.36 -11.85
N ARG A 790 10.97 11.66 -10.68
CA ARG A 790 10.51 12.76 -9.84
C ARG A 790 11.32 14.00 -10.17
N LEU A 791 10.62 15.07 -10.52
CA LEU A 791 11.21 16.36 -10.93
C LEU A 791 11.33 17.28 -9.71
N GLN A 792 10.39 17.19 -8.79
CA GLN A 792 10.31 17.96 -7.55
C GLN A 792 9.65 17.14 -6.46
N ASP A 793 10.15 17.24 -5.21
CA ASP A 793 9.53 16.65 -4.02
C ASP A 793 10.03 17.44 -2.79
N GLU A 794 9.28 18.47 -2.39
CA GLU A 794 9.72 19.49 -1.44
C GLU A 794 8.69 19.70 -0.33
N ILE A 795 9.18 19.93 0.90
CA ILE A 795 8.36 20.31 2.05
C ILE A 795 8.83 21.68 2.54
N VAL A 796 7.92 22.63 2.64
CA VAL A 796 8.10 23.89 3.35
C VAL A 796 7.48 23.74 4.72
N ILE A 797 8.29 23.82 5.78
CA ILE A 797 7.82 23.63 7.16
C ILE A 797 7.05 24.85 7.62
N ALA A 798 7.61 26.05 7.43
CA ALA A 798 7.02 27.34 7.77
C ALA A 798 7.76 28.46 7.02
N ASP A 799 7.17 29.65 6.95
CA ASP A 799 7.80 30.83 6.38
C ASP A 799 9.13 31.16 7.07
N GLY A 800 10.19 31.33 6.28
CA GLY A 800 11.53 31.68 6.76
C GLY A 800 12.37 30.52 7.27
N VAL A 801 11.88 29.30 7.20
CA VAL A 801 12.60 28.05 7.47
C VAL A 801 13.14 27.48 6.15
N PRO A 802 14.33 26.85 6.12
CA PRO A 802 14.81 26.17 4.92
C PRO A 802 13.82 25.13 4.39
N VAL A 803 13.71 25.03 3.07
CA VAL A 803 12.88 24.02 2.40
C VAL A 803 13.55 22.66 2.52
N LEU A 804 12.79 21.63 2.89
CA LEU A 804 13.26 20.25 2.86
C LEU A 804 13.11 19.69 1.43
N ASP A 805 14.22 19.62 0.68
CA ASP A 805 14.27 18.94 -0.62
C ASP A 805 14.45 17.44 -0.40
N LEU A 806 13.37 16.67 -0.60
CA LEU A 806 13.38 15.22 -0.42
C LEU A 806 14.14 14.47 -1.51
N LEU A 807 14.42 15.12 -2.65
CA LEU A 807 15.23 14.55 -3.73
C LEU A 807 16.73 14.73 -3.49
N ASP A 808 17.11 15.71 -2.64
CA ASP A 808 18.51 16.01 -2.31
C ASP A 808 18.63 16.67 -0.94
N GLY A 809 19.15 15.94 0.03
CA GLY A 809 19.53 16.45 1.35
C GLY A 809 18.51 16.25 2.47
N SER A 810 17.24 15.95 2.18
CA SER A 810 16.22 15.78 3.23
C SER A 810 15.50 14.44 3.16
N ALA A 811 14.86 14.02 4.26
CA ALA A 811 14.11 12.77 4.33
C ALA A 811 12.91 12.88 5.28
N THR A 812 11.87 12.10 5.00
CA THR A 812 10.70 11.93 5.87
C THR A 812 10.64 10.56 6.57
N GLY A 813 11.68 9.73 6.43
CA GLY A 813 11.71 8.41 7.03
C GLY A 813 13.11 7.81 7.11
N SER A 814 13.25 6.69 7.80
CA SER A 814 14.53 6.01 8.04
C SER A 814 15.19 5.40 6.79
N ARG A 815 14.54 5.47 5.62
CA ARG A 815 15.07 4.91 4.35
C ARG A 815 15.66 5.97 3.43
N GLY A 816 16.02 7.12 3.96
CA GLY A 816 16.55 8.25 3.23
C GLY A 816 15.49 9.11 2.56
N GLY A 817 15.90 9.99 1.67
CA GLY A 817 15.04 10.87 0.89
C GLY A 817 14.23 10.12 -0.17
N THR A 818 13.52 10.87 -0.98
CA THR A 818 12.74 10.31 -2.12
C THR A 818 13.68 10.05 -3.29
N PRO A 819 13.73 8.83 -3.86
CA PRO A 819 14.56 8.55 -5.03
C PRO A 819 14.07 9.31 -6.26
N ARG A 820 14.97 9.97 -6.99
CA ARG A 820 14.61 10.68 -8.23
C ARG A 820 14.14 9.72 -9.31
N ASN A 821 14.76 8.55 -9.41
CA ASN A 821 14.42 7.52 -10.38
C ASN A 821 13.97 6.23 -9.70
N GLU A 822 12.86 5.66 -10.18
CA GLU A 822 12.34 4.37 -9.73
C GLU A 822 11.88 3.56 -10.94
N ILE A 823 12.27 2.27 -11.01
CA ILE A 823 11.86 1.35 -12.08
C ILE A 823 11.13 0.16 -11.44
N GLN A 824 9.92 -0.09 -11.91
CA GLN A 824 9.10 -1.23 -11.52
C GLN A 824 8.91 -2.15 -12.72
N GLY A 825 9.22 -3.43 -12.57
CA GLY A 825 9.10 -4.43 -13.62
C GLY A 825 8.35 -5.67 -13.14
N GLN A 826 7.50 -6.20 -14.00
CA GLN A 826 6.78 -7.45 -13.75
C GLN A 826 6.86 -8.34 -14.99
N ALA A 827 7.11 -9.63 -14.78
CA ALA A 827 7.10 -10.63 -15.83
C ALA A 827 6.38 -11.89 -15.34
N GLY A 828 5.44 -12.38 -16.13
CA GLY A 828 4.69 -13.59 -15.82
C GLY A 828 4.71 -14.57 -16.99
N VAL A 829 4.84 -15.85 -16.71
CA VAL A 829 4.71 -16.92 -17.68
C VAL A 829 3.84 -18.03 -17.10
N PHE A 830 2.87 -18.49 -17.89
CA PHE A 830 2.01 -19.59 -17.51
C PHE A 830 1.83 -20.55 -18.67
N LYS A 831 1.92 -21.85 -18.40
CA LYS A 831 1.63 -22.91 -19.37
C LYS A 831 1.23 -24.21 -18.66
N SER A 832 0.14 -24.83 -19.08
CA SER A 832 -0.26 -26.19 -18.65
C SER A 832 -0.35 -26.37 -17.13
N GLY A 833 -0.88 -25.39 -16.41
CA GLY A 833 -1.02 -25.44 -14.93
C GLY A 833 0.28 -25.17 -14.17
N MET A 834 1.33 -24.74 -14.83
CA MET A 834 2.57 -24.28 -14.20
C MET A 834 2.81 -22.82 -14.54
N GLY A 835 3.22 -22.03 -13.59
CA GLY A 835 3.52 -20.63 -13.81
C GLY A 835 4.67 -20.13 -12.96
N ALA A 836 5.27 -19.05 -13.43
CA ALA A 836 6.24 -18.26 -12.70
C ALA A 836 5.91 -16.78 -12.87
N PHE A 837 5.98 -16.03 -11.79
CA PHE A 837 5.77 -14.60 -11.77
C PHE A 837 6.94 -13.93 -11.06
N LEU A 838 7.48 -12.90 -11.69
CA LEU A 838 8.62 -12.13 -11.21
C LEU A 838 8.16 -10.67 -11.05
N ASN A 839 8.51 -10.06 -9.92
CA ASN A 839 8.36 -8.64 -9.65
C ASN A 839 9.74 -8.08 -9.31
N ALA A 840 10.15 -7.02 -9.98
CA ALA A 840 11.41 -6.33 -9.78
C ALA A 840 11.15 -4.86 -9.48
N ASN A 841 11.81 -4.33 -8.47
CA ASN A 841 11.79 -2.93 -8.13
C ASN A 841 13.22 -2.44 -7.95
N TRP A 842 13.56 -1.34 -8.62
CA TRP A 842 14.81 -0.62 -8.44
C TRP A 842 14.54 0.84 -8.11
N ARG A 843 15.22 1.37 -7.12
CA ARG A 843 15.21 2.76 -6.75
C ARG A 843 16.63 3.30 -6.69
N GLU A 844 16.80 4.55 -7.13
CA GLU A 844 18.04 5.30 -7.05
C GLU A 844 18.40 5.60 -5.59
N GLY A 845 19.70 5.70 -5.30
CA GLY A 845 20.21 6.13 -4.00
C GLY A 845 19.85 7.59 -3.68
N THR A 846 19.87 7.92 -2.40
CA THR A 846 19.53 9.27 -1.90
C THR A 846 20.57 9.74 -0.87
N ARG A 847 20.50 11.02 -0.48
CA ARG A 847 21.36 11.61 0.54
C ARG A 847 20.52 12.39 1.56
N VAL A 848 20.98 12.42 2.79
CA VAL A 848 20.45 13.27 3.87
C VAL A 848 21.59 14.12 4.40
N ASP A 849 21.42 15.43 4.38
CA ASP A 849 22.38 16.37 4.90
C ASP A 849 22.29 16.46 6.43
N GLY A 850 23.41 16.26 7.10
CA GLY A 850 23.50 16.34 8.55
C GLY A 850 23.71 17.75 9.08
N GLY A 851 23.76 18.76 8.21
CA GLY A 851 24.04 20.14 8.62
C GLY A 851 25.42 20.27 9.24
N THR A 852 25.50 20.44 10.57
CA THR A 852 26.77 20.44 11.32
C THR A 852 27.21 19.02 11.71
N GLY A 853 26.34 18.03 11.59
CA GLY A 853 26.60 16.61 11.79
C GLY A 853 27.05 15.93 10.50
N PRO A 854 27.15 14.58 10.52
CA PRO A 854 27.56 13.82 9.34
C PRO A 854 26.41 13.67 8.34
N ASP A 855 26.74 13.77 7.06
CA ASP A 855 25.80 13.40 5.99
C ASP A 855 25.62 11.88 5.93
N LEU A 856 24.42 11.45 5.54
CA LEU A 856 24.09 10.05 5.29
C LEU A 856 23.83 9.80 3.81
N ALA A 857 24.57 8.87 3.23
CA ALA A 857 24.37 8.42 1.85
C ALA A 857 23.69 7.04 1.83
N PHE A 858 22.58 6.93 1.12
CA PHE A 858 21.78 5.73 0.96
C PHE A 858 22.02 5.15 -0.44
N SER A 859 22.40 3.89 -0.51
CA SER A 859 22.68 3.22 -1.79
C SER A 859 21.41 3.09 -2.64
N ASP A 860 21.60 2.82 -3.94
CA ASP A 860 20.52 2.26 -4.76
C ASP A 860 20.09 0.89 -4.22
N LEU A 861 18.83 0.54 -4.45
CA LEU A 861 18.28 -0.73 -3.99
C LEU A 861 17.50 -1.39 -5.12
N ALA A 862 17.92 -2.61 -5.49
CA ALA A 862 17.22 -3.48 -6.44
C ALA A 862 16.71 -4.73 -5.72
N THR A 863 15.39 -4.92 -5.69
CA THR A 863 14.76 -6.12 -5.14
C THR A 863 14.04 -6.89 -6.23
N ILE A 864 14.16 -8.21 -6.21
CA ILE A 864 13.48 -9.10 -7.14
C ILE A 864 12.77 -10.18 -6.34
N ASN A 865 11.48 -10.35 -6.58
CA ASN A 865 10.61 -11.34 -5.97
C ASN A 865 10.20 -12.35 -7.04
N LEU A 866 10.18 -13.63 -6.70
CA LEU A 866 9.82 -14.74 -7.58
C LEU A 866 8.75 -15.60 -6.92
N ASN A 867 7.66 -15.84 -7.64
CA ASN A 867 6.66 -16.84 -7.30
C ASN A 867 6.61 -17.90 -8.38
N VAL A 868 6.73 -19.17 -8.00
CA VAL A 868 6.57 -20.32 -8.89
C VAL A 868 5.47 -21.20 -8.35
N PHE A 869 4.53 -21.56 -9.20
CA PHE A 869 3.43 -22.42 -8.77
C PHE A 869 3.16 -23.55 -9.76
N VAL A 870 2.65 -24.63 -9.21
CA VAL A 870 2.21 -25.79 -9.96
C VAL A 870 0.78 -26.14 -9.54
N ASP A 871 -0.15 -26.04 -10.48
CA ASP A 871 -1.49 -26.57 -10.32
C ASP A 871 -1.45 -28.09 -10.54
N LEU A 872 -1.42 -28.83 -9.43
CA LEU A 872 -1.33 -30.28 -9.43
C LEU A 872 -2.59 -30.91 -10.06
N GLY A 873 -3.74 -30.23 -9.94
CA GLY A 873 -4.99 -30.61 -10.58
C GLY A 873 -4.98 -30.53 -12.10
N GLY A 874 -4.15 -29.67 -12.66
CA GLY A 874 -3.92 -29.53 -14.11
C GLY A 874 -3.02 -30.63 -14.71
N GLN A 875 -2.35 -31.45 -13.87
CA GLN A 875 -1.42 -32.49 -14.31
C GLN A 875 -2.15 -33.85 -14.44
N ALA A 876 -2.71 -34.13 -15.64
CA ALA A 876 -3.57 -35.31 -15.88
C ALA A 876 -2.92 -36.64 -15.43
N ALA A 877 -1.62 -36.82 -15.66
CA ALA A 877 -0.90 -38.04 -15.25
C ALA A 877 -0.81 -38.22 -13.74
N TRP A 878 -0.66 -37.11 -13.00
CA TRP A 878 -0.61 -37.14 -11.54
C TRP A 878 -2.00 -37.35 -10.93
N VAL A 879 -3.02 -36.67 -11.47
CA VAL A 879 -4.42 -36.82 -11.02
C VAL A 879 -4.93 -38.24 -11.30
N ALA A 880 -4.55 -38.88 -12.42
CA ALA A 880 -4.91 -40.26 -12.69
C ALA A 880 -4.32 -41.24 -11.66
N LYS A 881 -3.11 -40.98 -11.15
CA LYS A 881 -2.45 -41.81 -10.13
C LYS A 881 -2.91 -41.46 -8.71
N TYR A 882 -3.12 -40.16 -8.47
CA TYR A 882 -3.48 -39.61 -7.17
C TYR A 882 -4.69 -38.65 -7.32
N PRO A 883 -5.93 -39.16 -7.30
CA PRO A 883 -7.15 -38.36 -7.55
C PRO A 883 -7.35 -37.19 -6.57
N TRP A 884 -6.81 -37.29 -5.36
CA TRP A 884 -6.88 -36.24 -4.36
C TRP A 884 -6.13 -34.95 -4.76
N LEU A 885 -5.20 -35.01 -5.72
CA LEU A 885 -4.50 -33.85 -6.25
C LEU A 885 -5.40 -32.93 -7.11
N LYS A 886 -6.58 -33.39 -7.51
CA LYS A 886 -7.53 -32.55 -8.25
C LYS A 886 -7.88 -31.30 -7.43
N GLY A 887 -7.71 -30.10 -8.02
CA GLY A 887 -7.92 -28.83 -7.34
C GLY A 887 -6.87 -28.48 -6.27
N SER A 888 -5.72 -29.15 -6.28
CA SER A 888 -4.59 -28.80 -5.40
C SER A 888 -3.57 -27.97 -6.17
N ARG A 889 -2.99 -26.97 -5.49
CA ARG A 889 -1.88 -26.12 -5.98
C ARG A 889 -0.78 -26.07 -4.91
N VAL A 890 0.46 -26.03 -5.37
CA VAL A 890 1.64 -25.72 -4.55
C VAL A 890 2.29 -24.47 -5.13
N GLN A 891 2.64 -23.54 -4.28
CA GLN A 891 3.34 -22.31 -4.65
C GLN A 891 4.59 -22.15 -3.77
N LEU A 892 5.70 -21.81 -4.40
CA LEU A 892 6.94 -21.42 -3.76
C LEU A 892 7.19 -19.95 -4.07
N GLY A 893 7.23 -19.12 -3.04
CA GLY A 893 7.58 -17.72 -3.12
C GLY A 893 8.98 -17.48 -2.57
N VAL A 894 9.75 -16.65 -3.24
CA VAL A 894 11.03 -16.13 -2.74
C VAL A 894 10.98 -14.60 -2.90
N GLN A 895 10.92 -13.89 -1.80
CA GLN A 895 11.04 -12.43 -1.79
C GLN A 895 12.49 -12.05 -1.65
N ASN A 896 12.89 -10.97 -2.34
CA ASN A 896 14.25 -10.46 -2.34
C ASN A 896 15.29 -11.57 -2.61
N ILE A 897 15.19 -12.23 -3.79
CA ILE A 897 15.98 -13.43 -4.12
C ILE A 897 17.50 -13.24 -4.02
N PHE A 898 18.00 -12.01 -4.17
CA PHE A 898 19.41 -11.67 -4.06
C PHE A 898 19.83 -11.23 -2.65
N ASP A 899 18.88 -11.17 -1.69
CA ASP A 899 19.12 -10.65 -0.34
C ASP A 899 19.68 -9.22 -0.36
N SER A 900 19.22 -8.41 -1.34
CA SER A 900 19.66 -7.03 -1.51
C SER A 900 19.17 -6.18 -0.34
N ARG A 901 20.04 -5.36 0.22
CA ARG A 901 19.72 -4.49 1.34
C ARG A 901 20.13 -3.06 1.06
N LEU A 902 19.43 -2.14 1.70
CA LEU A 902 19.81 -0.74 1.66
C LEU A 902 21.06 -0.56 2.50
N GLU A 903 22.14 -0.12 1.88
CA GLU A 903 23.38 0.23 2.56
C GLU A 903 23.40 1.73 2.82
N VAL A 904 23.74 2.12 4.05
CA VAL A 904 23.87 3.52 4.46
C VAL A 904 25.27 3.76 4.95
N THR A 905 25.89 4.81 4.44
CA THR A 905 27.21 5.25 4.88
C THR A 905 27.11 6.67 5.44
N SER A 906 27.77 6.91 6.55
CA SER A 906 27.96 8.25 7.12
C SER A 906 29.21 8.90 6.52
N SER A 907 29.22 10.22 6.38
CA SER A 907 30.45 10.96 6.03
C SER A 907 31.55 10.79 7.08
N ALA A 908 31.20 10.33 8.30
CA ALA A 908 32.14 9.93 9.35
C ALA A 908 32.72 8.50 9.15
N GLY A 909 32.20 7.72 8.20
CA GLY A 909 32.71 6.41 7.77
C GLY A 909 31.88 5.22 8.22
N ASP A 910 31.25 5.25 9.38
CA ASP A 910 30.49 4.13 9.94
C ASP A 910 28.97 4.28 9.69
N ALA A 911 28.27 3.15 9.46
CA ALA A 911 26.82 3.16 9.39
C ALA A 911 26.21 3.29 10.81
N PRO A 912 25.40 4.32 11.08
CA PRO A 912 24.72 4.44 12.38
C PRO A 912 23.85 3.21 12.66
N LEU A 913 23.68 2.84 13.93
CA LEU A 913 22.99 1.64 14.39
C LEU A 913 21.64 1.43 13.71
N ASN A 914 20.77 2.43 13.72
CA ASN A 914 19.42 2.37 13.16
C ASN A 914 19.36 2.47 11.63
N TYR A 915 20.49 2.68 10.96
CA TYR A 915 20.64 2.67 9.50
C TYR A 915 21.40 1.45 8.98
N GLN A 916 21.79 0.51 9.85
CA GLN A 916 22.40 -0.73 9.42
C GLN A 916 21.43 -1.56 8.59
N PRO A 917 21.92 -2.32 7.58
CA PRO A 917 21.06 -3.07 6.67
C PRO A 917 20.08 -4.01 7.37
N ASP A 918 20.54 -4.73 8.41
CA ASP A 918 19.71 -5.65 9.18
C ASP A 918 18.69 -4.96 10.10
N TYR A 919 18.89 -3.67 10.37
CA TYR A 919 17.93 -2.86 11.12
C TYR A 919 16.84 -2.31 10.19
N LEU A 920 17.20 -1.86 8.98
CA LEU A 920 16.29 -1.31 7.97
C LEU A 920 15.43 -2.39 7.29
N ASP A 921 16.00 -3.59 7.07
CA ASP A 921 15.32 -4.77 6.54
C ASP A 921 15.73 -6.02 7.32
N PRO A 922 15.11 -6.27 8.50
CA PRO A 922 15.49 -7.40 9.33
C PRO A 922 15.10 -8.77 8.74
N GLN A 923 14.26 -8.82 7.72
CA GLN A 923 13.86 -10.08 7.09
C GLN A 923 14.77 -10.48 5.92
N GLY A 924 15.22 -9.52 5.12
CA GLY A 924 15.99 -9.77 3.91
C GLY A 924 15.28 -10.74 2.97
N ARG A 925 16.02 -11.75 2.48
CA ARG A 925 15.43 -12.79 1.64
C ARG A 925 14.52 -13.71 2.47
N THR A 926 13.24 -13.80 2.06
CA THR A 926 12.26 -14.71 2.68
C THR A 926 11.79 -15.76 1.69
N VAL A 927 11.52 -16.96 2.22
CA VAL A 927 10.96 -18.09 1.44
C VAL A 927 9.59 -18.41 2.02
N SER A 928 8.61 -18.59 1.14
CA SER A 928 7.25 -19.03 1.48
C SER A 928 6.88 -20.30 0.72
N LEU A 929 6.15 -21.18 1.40
CA LEU A 929 5.55 -22.37 0.81
C LEU A 929 4.07 -22.35 1.11
N THR A 930 3.26 -22.36 0.04
CA THR A 930 1.80 -22.39 0.13
C THR A 930 1.25 -23.69 -0.47
N PHE A 931 0.38 -24.36 0.25
CA PHE A 931 -0.43 -25.45 -0.25
C PHE A 931 -1.90 -25.07 -0.20
N ARG A 932 -2.54 -25.08 -1.35
CA ARG A 932 -3.95 -24.76 -1.50
C ARG A 932 -4.72 -25.96 -2.03
N LYS A 933 -5.93 -26.16 -1.50
CA LYS A 933 -6.89 -27.17 -1.95
C LYS A 933 -8.23 -26.51 -2.22
N ILE A 934 -8.76 -26.66 -3.45
CA ILE A 934 -10.10 -26.20 -3.82
C ILE A 934 -10.95 -27.40 -4.23
N LEU A 935 -12.18 -27.43 -3.76
CA LEU A 935 -13.22 -28.39 -4.08
C LEU A 935 -14.36 -27.62 -4.79
N PHE A 936 -14.78 -28.12 -5.97
CA PHE A 936 -15.80 -27.48 -6.82
C PHE A 936 -17.17 -28.16 -6.67
#